data_29df4f49c57a68416bcb8b22f752dca1
#
_entry.id   29df4f49c57a68416bcb8b22f752dca1
#
_cell.length_a   1.000
_cell.length_b   1.000
_cell.length_c   1.000
_cell.angle_alpha   90.00
_cell.angle_beta   90.00
_cell.angle_gamma   90.00
#
_symmetry.space_group_name_H-M   'P 1'
#
loop_
_entity.id
_entity.type
_entity.pdbx_description
1 polymer ?
#
loop_
_entity_poly.entity_id
_entity_poly.type
_entity_poly.pdbx_seq_one_letter_code
_entity_poly.pdbx_strand_id
1 'polypeptide(L)'
;MPELRLSGNCAHMSDHPLLRRLPASTDCSSDELLSLFLDYIAEKKLELYPAQEEAILELFEDRNVILGTPTGSGKSLVATAMHFRSMAQGRRSIYTCPIKALVNEKFMALCRDFGPDNVGMATGDATVNRDAPILCCTAEILANYALRDGDRAPFREVIMDEFHFYADQERGVAWQVPLLTMSKSRFLLISATLGTPDFFQKEVTRLTGAETVIVSSTQRPVPLEFSYVETSVDVTLQELIAANKAPVYLVHFTQNDAAQAAQDLMSLNFCSTAEKTAIKEIMAGAKFTSPYGKEVKKYLQHGIGIHHAGLLPKYRVLVEKLAQSGLLKVICGTDTLGVGVNVPIRTVVLTKLSKYGGQKVATLSAREFHQITGRAGRRGFDDIGYVVAQAPEHVIENSKMEARAAGDVKKMRKMVKKKPPEGFVGWSEDTFKKLQTATSEPLVSRFQVSHGMLLQVLSRPDDGCHAMLKLIKDSHETAGAKKRHKERAWQLFRALIDRKIVEIVPVAQRGGGSKLRLNVELQEDFSLNHALSLYLIDALALIDPNSPTYAVDVMTLCESILEDPDVILRRQLSKVKDEAMAAMKADGLPYEERISKLEELEYPKPNRDFIYNTFNDFAAAHPWVGQENIRPKSIAREMFENFRSFADYIHDYDLHRAEGVLLRHLSSVYKVLAQTVPEAAKTESVQEMEAWLAGILRGTDSSLLDEWERLRDPNWKPTEEKPAEAPDITRNKREFTALIRTEIFRFLRPLAMQNPDIALAALGAGAAGWTADQLRALLDEYLAGHERIRLDNEARNGRHTYLKPDDSNQTWHVSQVLIDPEELNDWQIEFSVDLRQAREEGKPFLVLLNIGPVHAV
;
A
#
# COMPACT_ATOMS: atom_id res chain seq x y z
N MET A 1 3.53 -6.91 -36.89
CA MET A 1 2.70 -7.01 -35.66
C MET A 1 2.37 -8.48 -35.47
N PRO A 2 2.68 -9.13 -34.37
CA PRO A 2 2.16 -10.48 -34.11
C PRO A 2 0.67 -10.35 -33.83
N GLU A 3 -0.15 -11.06 -34.61
CA GLU A 3 -1.57 -11.26 -34.35
C GLU A 3 -1.72 -11.86 -32.97
N LEU A 4 -2.52 -11.20 -32.13
CA LEU A 4 -2.96 -11.74 -30.83
C LEU A 4 -3.74 -13.02 -31.09
N ARG A 5 -3.07 -14.17 -31.14
CA ARG A 5 -3.75 -15.46 -31.12
C ARG A 5 -4.41 -15.65 -29.78
N LEU A 6 -5.72 -15.69 -29.73
CA LEU A 6 -6.51 -16.20 -28.63
C LEU A 6 -6.07 -17.65 -28.34
N SER A 7 -5.02 -17.83 -27.54
CA SER A 7 -4.53 -19.13 -27.12
C SER A 7 -5.29 -19.58 -25.86
N GLY A 8 -6.53 -20.00 -26.06
CA GLY A 8 -7.33 -20.59 -24.98
C GLY A 8 -7.99 -21.87 -25.48
N ASN A 9 -7.85 -22.96 -24.77
CA ASN A 9 -8.53 -24.21 -25.01
C ASN A 9 -10.04 -23.96 -25.10
N CYS A 10 -10.64 -24.23 -26.24
CA CYS A 10 -12.07 -24.00 -26.52
C CYS A 10 -13.07 -24.64 -25.51
N ALA A 11 -12.64 -25.54 -24.67
CA ALA A 11 -13.48 -26.20 -23.67
C ALA A 11 -13.82 -25.34 -22.44
N HIS A 12 -13.06 -24.26 -22.15
CA HIS A 12 -13.26 -23.40 -20.96
C HIS A 12 -13.89 -22.02 -21.27
N MET A 13 -14.22 -21.72 -22.54
CA MET A 13 -14.80 -20.42 -22.92
C MET A 13 -16.25 -20.21 -22.46
N SER A 14 -16.93 -21.24 -21.93
CA SER A 14 -18.36 -21.17 -21.59
C SER A 14 -18.70 -20.42 -20.30
N ASP A 15 -17.76 -20.22 -19.37
CA ASP A 15 -18.07 -19.71 -18.04
C ASP A 15 -17.93 -18.17 -17.88
N HIS A 16 -17.23 -17.48 -18.81
CA HIS A 16 -17.02 -16.04 -18.73
C HIS A 16 -17.95 -15.28 -19.67
N PRO A 17 -18.89 -14.49 -19.13
CA PRO A 17 -20.02 -13.97 -19.90
C PRO A 17 -19.64 -13.00 -21.01
N LEU A 18 -18.59 -12.20 -20.88
CA LEU A 18 -18.14 -11.30 -21.94
C LEU A 18 -17.18 -11.98 -22.93
N LEU A 19 -16.33 -12.89 -22.44
CA LEU A 19 -15.42 -13.63 -23.32
C LEU A 19 -16.19 -14.45 -24.39
N ARG A 20 -17.26 -15.13 -24.01
CA ARG A 20 -18.08 -15.93 -24.95
C ARG A 20 -18.85 -15.11 -25.98
N ARG A 21 -18.95 -13.78 -25.78
CA ARG A 21 -19.63 -12.85 -26.71
C ARG A 21 -18.68 -12.13 -27.66
N LEU A 22 -17.40 -12.39 -27.53
CA LEU A 22 -16.43 -11.80 -28.44
C LEU A 22 -16.70 -12.34 -29.86
N PRO A 23 -16.72 -11.46 -30.88
CA PRO A 23 -16.89 -11.88 -32.25
C PRO A 23 -15.70 -12.71 -32.73
N ALA A 24 -15.94 -13.59 -33.71
CA ALA A 24 -14.88 -14.41 -34.33
C ALA A 24 -13.91 -13.57 -35.19
N SER A 25 -14.34 -12.40 -35.65
CA SER A 25 -13.56 -11.45 -36.43
C SER A 25 -13.35 -10.16 -35.67
N THR A 26 -12.17 -9.56 -35.80
CA THR A 26 -11.86 -8.21 -35.26
C THR A 26 -12.44 -7.07 -36.12
N ASP A 27 -13.03 -7.37 -37.25
CA ASP A 27 -13.61 -6.42 -38.22
C ASP A 27 -15.12 -6.24 -38.03
N CYS A 28 -15.60 -6.23 -36.79
CA CYS A 28 -17.00 -5.96 -36.48
C CYS A 28 -17.29 -4.46 -36.44
N SER A 29 -18.46 -4.07 -36.87
CA SER A 29 -18.94 -2.69 -36.76
C SER A 29 -19.19 -2.31 -35.29
N SER A 30 -19.16 -1.01 -35.00
CA SER A 30 -19.48 -0.50 -33.66
C SER A 30 -20.89 -0.89 -33.21
N ASP A 31 -21.87 -0.90 -34.14
CA ASP A 31 -23.25 -1.28 -33.85
C ASP A 31 -23.39 -2.76 -33.49
N GLU A 32 -22.69 -3.64 -34.20
CA GLU A 32 -22.65 -5.08 -33.84
C GLU A 32 -22.03 -5.30 -32.45
N LEU A 33 -20.91 -4.64 -32.14
CA LEU A 33 -20.26 -4.74 -30.85
C LEU A 33 -21.13 -4.17 -29.73
N LEU A 34 -21.84 -3.07 -30.01
CA LEU A 34 -22.81 -2.50 -29.06
C LEU A 34 -23.96 -3.48 -28.79
N SER A 35 -24.52 -4.10 -29.83
CA SER A 35 -25.57 -5.11 -29.68
C SER A 35 -25.14 -6.28 -28.80
N LEU A 36 -23.94 -6.83 -29.04
CA LEU A 36 -23.38 -7.92 -28.23
C LEU A 36 -23.17 -7.53 -26.75
N PHE A 37 -22.79 -6.28 -26.51
CA PHE A 37 -22.65 -5.77 -25.15
C PHE A 37 -24.02 -5.56 -24.47
N LEU A 38 -25.01 -5.06 -25.20
CA LEU A 38 -26.38 -4.93 -24.69
C LEU A 38 -27.03 -6.29 -24.36
N ASP A 39 -26.72 -7.33 -25.11
CA ASP A 39 -27.14 -8.71 -24.81
C ASP A 39 -26.53 -9.20 -23.48
N TYR A 40 -25.29 -8.83 -23.16
CA TYR A 40 -24.70 -9.08 -21.84
C TYR A 40 -25.45 -8.35 -20.73
N ILE A 41 -25.80 -7.08 -20.93
CA ILE A 41 -26.58 -6.27 -19.99
C ILE A 41 -27.93 -6.94 -19.70
N ALA A 42 -28.61 -7.38 -20.76
CA ALA A 42 -29.91 -8.05 -20.67
C ALA A 42 -29.83 -9.39 -19.91
N GLU A 43 -28.78 -10.20 -20.18
CA GLU A 43 -28.56 -11.46 -19.44
C GLU A 43 -28.32 -11.22 -17.95
N LYS A 44 -27.57 -10.19 -17.61
CA LYS A 44 -27.33 -9.78 -16.21
C LYS A 44 -28.55 -9.12 -15.56
N LYS A 45 -29.63 -8.90 -16.32
CA LYS A 45 -30.84 -8.20 -15.86
C LYS A 45 -30.53 -6.81 -15.27
N LEU A 46 -29.59 -6.11 -15.89
CA LEU A 46 -29.19 -4.76 -15.49
C LEU A 46 -29.99 -3.74 -16.30
N GLU A 47 -30.45 -2.70 -15.62
CA GLU A 47 -31.02 -1.50 -16.28
C GLU A 47 -29.96 -0.41 -16.33
N LEU A 48 -29.70 0.14 -17.51
CA LEU A 48 -28.79 1.25 -17.70
C LEU A 48 -29.42 2.55 -17.23
N TYR A 49 -28.64 3.37 -16.53
CA TYR A 49 -29.01 4.76 -16.33
C TYR A 49 -28.74 5.58 -17.59
N PRO A 50 -29.49 6.68 -17.81
CA PRO A 50 -29.29 7.52 -19.01
C PRO A 50 -27.83 7.94 -19.22
N ALA A 51 -27.13 8.33 -18.16
CA ALA A 51 -25.72 8.69 -18.25
C ALA A 51 -24.77 7.51 -18.55
N GLN A 52 -25.12 6.27 -18.17
CA GLN A 52 -24.36 5.09 -18.58
C GLN A 52 -24.59 4.77 -20.06
N GLU A 53 -25.84 4.83 -20.50
CA GLU A 53 -26.22 4.60 -21.90
C GLU A 53 -25.52 5.61 -22.81
N GLU A 54 -25.62 6.91 -22.52
CA GLU A 54 -24.96 7.98 -23.25
C GLU A 54 -23.44 7.75 -23.30
N ALA A 55 -22.79 7.49 -22.15
CA ALA A 55 -21.36 7.28 -22.11
C ALA A 55 -20.91 6.03 -22.91
N ILE A 56 -21.69 4.94 -22.88
CA ILE A 56 -21.41 3.72 -23.67
C ILE A 56 -21.52 4.02 -25.15
N LEU A 57 -22.58 4.70 -25.60
CA LEU A 57 -22.77 5.09 -27.00
C LEU A 57 -21.58 5.91 -27.50
N GLU A 58 -21.19 6.96 -26.75
CA GLU A 58 -20.08 7.84 -27.10
C GLU A 58 -18.73 7.08 -27.19
N LEU A 59 -18.50 6.10 -26.29
CA LEU A 59 -17.31 5.24 -26.36
C LEU A 59 -17.32 4.36 -27.61
N PHE A 60 -18.46 3.81 -28.03
CA PHE A 60 -18.56 2.99 -29.22
C PHE A 60 -18.41 3.80 -30.51
N GLU A 61 -18.64 5.13 -30.48
CA GLU A 61 -18.34 6.08 -31.56
C GLU A 61 -16.86 6.54 -31.62
N ASP A 62 -15.95 5.89 -30.85
CA ASP A 62 -14.52 6.21 -30.77
C ASP A 62 -14.20 7.60 -30.22
N ARG A 63 -15.07 8.16 -29.36
CA ARG A 63 -14.85 9.44 -28.67
C ARG A 63 -14.17 9.25 -27.30
N ASN A 64 -13.54 10.31 -26.81
CA ASN A 64 -13.14 10.37 -25.41
C ASN A 64 -14.35 10.74 -24.54
N VAL A 65 -14.43 10.18 -23.33
CA VAL A 65 -15.56 10.44 -22.43
C VAL A 65 -15.04 10.91 -21.06
N ILE A 66 -15.61 11.98 -20.56
CA ILE A 66 -15.46 12.44 -19.17
C ILE A 66 -16.76 12.12 -18.43
N LEU A 67 -16.70 11.11 -17.57
CA LEU A 67 -17.87 10.60 -16.84
C LEU A 67 -17.92 11.18 -15.42
N GLY A 68 -18.75 12.21 -15.24
CA GLY A 68 -18.96 12.96 -14.00
C GLY A 68 -20.25 12.58 -13.30
N THR A 69 -20.38 11.34 -12.80
CA THR A 69 -21.60 10.86 -12.14
C THR A 69 -21.36 10.53 -10.67
N PRO A 70 -22.36 10.62 -9.78
CA PRO A 70 -22.21 10.33 -8.35
C PRO A 70 -21.67 8.92 -8.06
N THR A 71 -21.16 8.71 -6.87
CA THR A 71 -20.78 7.37 -6.39
C THR A 71 -22.00 6.46 -6.37
N GLY A 72 -21.83 5.19 -6.75
CA GLY A 72 -22.94 4.21 -6.82
C GLY A 72 -23.70 4.21 -8.15
N SER A 73 -23.40 5.11 -9.10
CA SER A 73 -24.04 5.15 -10.43
C SER A 73 -23.58 4.05 -11.41
N GLY A 74 -22.76 3.10 -10.98
CA GLY A 74 -22.31 1.98 -11.80
C GLY A 74 -21.30 2.34 -12.89
N LYS A 75 -20.41 3.31 -12.65
CA LYS A 75 -19.35 3.77 -13.56
C LYS A 75 -18.47 2.63 -14.10
N SER A 76 -18.26 1.59 -13.29
CA SER A 76 -17.47 0.42 -13.69
C SER A 76 -18.05 -0.31 -14.90
N LEU A 77 -19.38 -0.27 -15.12
CA LEU A 77 -20.00 -0.90 -16.28
C LEU A 77 -19.62 -0.20 -17.59
N VAL A 78 -19.49 1.14 -17.57
CA VAL A 78 -19.02 1.93 -18.71
C VAL A 78 -17.57 1.58 -19.05
N ALA A 79 -16.73 1.41 -18.02
CA ALA A 79 -15.35 0.92 -18.21
C ALA A 79 -15.30 -0.50 -18.78
N THR A 80 -16.18 -1.40 -18.32
CA THR A 80 -16.31 -2.77 -18.84
C THR A 80 -16.70 -2.76 -20.33
N ALA A 81 -17.60 -1.84 -20.75
CA ALA A 81 -17.97 -1.67 -22.16
C ALA A 81 -16.76 -1.27 -23.03
N MET A 82 -15.93 -0.34 -22.53
CA MET A 82 -14.71 0.07 -23.22
C MET A 82 -13.70 -1.08 -23.35
N HIS A 83 -13.52 -1.90 -22.31
CA HIS A 83 -12.68 -3.09 -22.37
C HIS A 83 -13.19 -4.13 -23.35
N PHE A 84 -14.52 -4.37 -23.38
CA PHE A 84 -15.14 -5.30 -24.30
C PHE A 84 -14.91 -4.88 -25.75
N ARG A 85 -15.17 -3.61 -26.09
CA ARG A 85 -14.90 -3.06 -27.41
C ARG A 85 -13.43 -3.20 -27.79
N SER A 86 -12.51 -2.82 -26.88
CA SER A 86 -11.06 -2.93 -27.13
C SER A 86 -10.64 -4.36 -27.47
N MET A 87 -11.08 -5.32 -26.66
CA MET A 87 -10.73 -6.73 -26.81
C MET A 87 -11.35 -7.32 -28.09
N ALA A 88 -12.59 -6.99 -28.41
CA ALA A 88 -13.26 -7.41 -29.62
C ALA A 88 -12.55 -6.92 -30.90
N GLN A 89 -11.90 -5.77 -30.84
CA GLN A 89 -11.09 -5.20 -31.93
C GLN A 89 -9.61 -5.66 -31.89
N GLY A 90 -9.25 -6.63 -31.07
CA GLY A 90 -7.88 -7.12 -30.93
C GLY A 90 -6.90 -6.08 -30.37
N ARG A 91 -7.40 -5.11 -29.62
CA ARG A 91 -6.62 -4.03 -29.01
C ARG A 91 -6.40 -4.28 -27.52
N ARG A 92 -5.37 -3.66 -26.96
CA ARG A 92 -5.13 -3.68 -25.53
C ARG A 92 -5.70 -2.43 -24.86
N SER A 93 -6.26 -2.62 -23.69
CA SER A 93 -6.81 -1.57 -22.83
C SER A 93 -6.19 -1.58 -21.44
N ILE A 94 -6.22 -0.44 -20.76
CA ILE A 94 -5.67 -0.31 -19.42
C ILE A 94 -6.65 0.39 -18.48
N TYR A 95 -6.83 -0.17 -17.29
CA TYR A 95 -7.63 0.38 -16.19
C TYR A 95 -6.73 0.92 -15.09
N THR A 96 -6.81 2.19 -14.84
CA THR A 96 -5.93 2.86 -13.88
C THR A 96 -6.67 3.33 -12.66
N CYS A 97 -6.15 2.98 -11.48
CA CYS A 97 -6.69 3.35 -10.18
C CYS A 97 -5.65 4.09 -9.30
N PRO A 98 -6.11 4.91 -8.32
CA PRO A 98 -5.20 5.62 -7.43
C PRO A 98 -4.53 4.73 -6.38
N ILE A 99 -5.15 3.65 -5.96
CA ILE A 99 -4.66 2.79 -4.89
C ILE A 99 -4.71 1.31 -5.28
N LYS A 100 -3.77 0.52 -4.75
CA LYS A 100 -3.65 -0.91 -5.03
C LYS A 100 -4.91 -1.71 -4.73
N ALA A 101 -5.58 -1.42 -3.61
CA ALA A 101 -6.81 -2.12 -3.23
C ALA A 101 -7.91 -2.00 -4.30
N LEU A 102 -8.01 -0.83 -4.93
CA LEU A 102 -8.96 -0.61 -6.02
C LEU A 102 -8.53 -1.32 -7.31
N VAL A 103 -7.21 -1.32 -7.62
CA VAL A 103 -6.66 -2.11 -8.73
C VAL A 103 -7.04 -3.57 -8.59
N ASN A 104 -6.87 -4.13 -7.39
CA ASN A 104 -7.19 -5.54 -7.09
C ASN A 104 -8.68 -5.84 -7.26
N GLU A 105 -9.55 -4.98 -6.72
CA GLU A 105 -11.00 -5.11 -6.88
C GLU A 105 -11.40 -5.16 -8.36
N LYS A 106 -10.87 -4.23 -9.16
CA LYS A 106 -11.16 -4.17 -10.61
C LYS A 106 -10.58 -5.37 -11.36
N PHE A 107 -9.36 -5.76 -11.04
CA PHE A 107 -8.72 -6.95 -11.59
C PHE A 107 -9.57 -8.20 -11.36
N MET A 108 -10.00 -8.46 -10.13
CA MET A 108 -10.83 -9.62 -9.80
C MET A 108 -12.21 -9.58 -10.47
N ALA A 109 -12.82 -8.39 -10.53
CA ALA A 109 -14.10 -8.22 -11.23
C ALA A 109 -13.99 -8.51 -12.73
N LEU A 110 -12.97 -7.98 -13.38
CA LEU A 110 -12.73 -8.20 -14.81
C LEU A 110 -12.33 -9.65 -15.12
N CYS A 111 -11.58 -10.33 -14.24
CA CYS A 111 -11.30 -11.76 -14.38
C CYS A 111 -12.58 -12.61 -14.42
N ARG A 112 -13.61 -12.26 -13.65
CA ARG A 112 -14.90 -12.98 -13.68
C ARG A 112 -15.63 -12.83 -15.02
N ASP A 113 -15.55 -11.63 -15.63
CA ASP A 113 -16.29 -11.34 -16.88
C ASP A 113 -15.51 -11.71 -18.14
N PHE A 114 -14.17 -11.57 -18.14
CA PHE A 114 -13.30 -11.78 -19.29
C PHE A 114 -12.39 -13.02 -19.21
N GLY A 115 -12.35 -13.69 -18.07
CA GLY A 115 -11.42 -14.79 -17.79
C GLY A 115 -10.04 -14.31 -17.31
N PRO A 116 -9.41 -15.06 -16.38
CA PRO A 116 -8.14 -14.65 -15.76
C PRO A 116 -6.96 -14.61 -16.74
N ASP A 117 -7.01 -15.35 -17.84
CA ASP A 117 -5.95 -15.34 -18.85
C ASP A 117 -5.95 -14.06 -19.70
N ASN A 118 -7.07 -13.34 -19.73
CA ASN A 118 -7.23 -12.10 -20.51
C ASN A 118 -7.06 -10.82 -19.69
N VAL A 119 -6.88 -10.97 -18.38
CA VAL A 119 -6.73 -9.82 -17.48
C VAL A 119 -5.40 -9.90 -16.75
N GLY A 120 -4.68 -8.81 -16.75
CA GLY A 120 -3.42 -8.64 -16.02
C GLY A 120 -3.53 -7.58 -14.93
N MET A 121 -2.58 -7.61 -14.02
CA MET A 121 -2.45 -6.63 -12.96
C MET A 121 -0.98 -6.19 -12.83
N ALA A 122 -0.76 -4.88 -12.68
CA ALA A 122 0.54 -4.33 -12.35
C ALA A 122 0.41 -3.29 -11.24
N THR A 123 1.04 -3.57 -10.11
CA THR A 123 1.19 -2.62 -8.99
C THR A 123 2.66 -2.55 -8.62
N GLY A 124 3.05 -1.57 -7.80
CA GLY A 124 4.45 -1.49 -7.40
C GLY A 124 4.96 -2.71 -6.61
N ASP A 125 4.11 -3.64 -6.16
CA ASP A 125 4.50 -4.79 -5.34
C ASP A 125 4.22 -6.13 -6.02
N ALA A 126 3.34 -6.17 -7.03
CA ALA A 126 2.94 -7.40 -7.69
C ALA A 126 2.63 -7.15 -9.16
N THR A 127 3.06 -8.07 -10.00
CA THR A 127 2.74 -8.11 -11.43
C THR A 127 2.22 -9.49 -11.78
N VAL A 128 1.04 -9.54 -12.40
CA VAL A 128 0.38 -10.77 -12.83
C VAL A 128 -0.06 -10.58 -14.26
N ASN A 129 0.28 -11.50 -15.16
CA ASN A 129 -0.16 -11.53 -16.57
C ASN A 129 -0.04 -10.16 -17.28
N ARG A 130 1.16 -9.55 -17.24
CA ARG A 130 1.43 -8.18 -17.71
C ARG A 130 1.03 -7.93 -19.17
N ASP A 131 1.13 -8.95 -19.98
CA ASP A 131 0.87 -8.87 -21.43
C ASP A 131 -0.58 -9.15 -21.81
N ALA A 132 -1.46 -9.31 -20.84
CA ALA A 132 -2.89 -9.54 -21.07
C ALA A 132 -3.53 -8.42 -21.92
N PRO A 133 -4.61 -8.73 -22.65
CA PRO A 133 -5.41 -7.75 -23.38
C PRO A 133 -5.94 -6.59 -22.51
N ILE A 134 -6.30 -6.88 -21.27
CA ILE A 134 -6.75 -5.90 -20.28
C ILE A 134 -5.72 -5.84 -19.14
N LEU A 135 -5.18 -4.67 -18.84
CA LEU A 135 -4.25 -4.49 -17.73
C LEU A 135 -4.83 -3.54 -16.68
N CYS A 136 -4.94 -4.00 -15.43
CA CYS A 136 -5.29 -3.16 -14.29
C CYS A 136 -4.02 -2.67 -13.59
N CYS A 137 -3.87 -1.38 -13.35
CA CYS A 137 -2.64 -0.85 -12.76
C CYS A 137 -2.85 0.41 -11.90
N THR A 138 -1.81 0.80 -11.16
CA THR A 138 -1.77 2.12 -10.52
C THR A 138 -1.37 3.20 -11.52
N ALA A 139 -1.69 4.46 -11.20
CA ALA A 139 -1.43 5.61 -12.08
C ALA A 139 0.07 5.76 -12.42
N GLU A 140 0.95 5.43 -11.49
CA GLU A 140 2.40 5.50 -11.69
C GLU A 140 2.87 4.51 -12.77
N ILE A 141 2.29 3.32 -12.82
CA ILE A 141 2.62 2.32 -13.85
C ILE A 141 2.17 2.81 -15.24
N LEU A 142 0.94 3.35 -15.34
CA LEU A 142 0.49 3.96 -16.60
C LEU A 142 1.38 5.15 -17.00
N ALA A 143 1.76 6.00 -16.06
CA ALA A 143 2.66 7.13 -16.32
C ALA A 143 4.03 6.66 -16.83
N ASN A 144 4.58 5.57 -16.30
CA ASN A 144 5.84 4.99 -16.78
C ASN A 144 5.73 4.50 -18.24
N TYR A 145 4.66 3.78 -18.60
CA TYR A 145 4.39 3.42 -20.00
C TYR A 145 4.27 4.68 -20.88
N ALA A 146 3.52 5.66 -20.42
CA ALA A 146 3.30 6.92 -21.14
C ALA A 146 4.61 7.72 -21.36
N LEU A 147 5.48 7.79 -20.35
CA LEU A 147 6.78 8.43 -20.46
C LEU A 147 7.73 7.69 -21.38
N ARG A 148 7.83 6.36 -21.25
CA ARG A 148 8.76 5.52 -22.00
C ARG A 148 8.34 5.36 -23.46
N ASP A 149 7.06 5.05 -23.69
CA ASP A 149 6.59 4.64 -25.03
C ASP A 149 5.76 5.72 -25.73
N GLY A 150 5.12 6.64 -25.00
CA GLY A 150 4.31 7.70 -25.55
C GLY A 150 3.21 7.13 -26.47
N ASP A 151 3.13 7.63 -27.71
CA ASP A 151 2.16 7.17 -28.72
C ASP A 151 2.40 5.73 -29.20
N ARG A 152 3.50 5.07 -28.82
CA ARG A 152 3.78 3.66 -29.09
C ARG A 152 3.31 2.74 -27.98
N ALA A 153 2.85 3.28 -26.85
CA ALA A 153 2.30 2.47 -25.78
C ALA A 153 1.24 1.51 -26.32
N PRO A 154 1.22 0.25 -25.87
CA PRO A 154 0.38 -0.79 -26.47
C PRO A 154 -1.12 -0.60 -26.21
N PHE A 155 -1.50 0.40 -25.44
CA PHE A 155 -2.87 0.63 -25.00
C PHE A 155 -3.58 1.65 -25.89
N ARG A 156 -4.66 1.21 -26.53
CA ARG A 156 -5.50 2.10 -27.36
C ARG A 156 -6.62 2.73 -26.55
N GLU A 157 -7.09 2.07 -25.54
CA GLU A 157 -8.12 2.54 -24.62
C GLU A 157 -7.53 2.66 -23.19
N VAL A 158 -7.71 3.84 -22.58
CA VAL A 158 -7.17 4.20 -21.26
C VAL A 158 -8.31 4.66 -20.36
N ILE A 159 -8.58 3.87 -19.32
CA ILE A 159 -9.56 4.21 -18.30
C ILE A 159 -8.82 4.75 -17.07
N MET A 160 -9.19 5.96 -16.64
CA MET A 160 -8.62 6.63 -15.49
C MET A 160 -9.71 6.83 -14.43
N ASP A 161 -9.81 5.89 -13.52
CA ASP A 161 -10.79 5.92 -12.43
C ASP A 161 -10.32 6.80 -11.28
N GLU A 162 -11.25 7.48 -10.63
CA GLU A 162 -10.99 8.49 -9.59
C GLU A 162 -10.06 9.63 -10.10
N PHE A 163 -10.36 10.15 -11.28
CA PHE A 163 -9.54 11.16 -11.97
C PHE A 163 -9.30 12.44 -11.17
N HIS A 164 -10.05 12.69 -10.09
CA HIS A 164 -9.80 13.83 -9.19
C HIS A 164 -8.42 13.78 -8.49
N PHE A 165 -7.74 12.62 -8.46
CA PHE A 165 -6.34 12.51 -8.02
C PHE A 165 -5.35 13.27 -8.91
N TYR A 166 -5.77 13.76 -10.06
CA TYR A 166 -5.02 14.73 -10.86
C TYR A 166 -4.54 15.95 -10.05
N ALA A 167 -5.31 16.39 -9.05
CA ALA A 167 -4.96 17.50 -8.17
C ALA A 167 -4.19 17.10 -6.90
N ASP A 168 -3.90 15.82 -6.72
CA ASP A 168 -3.11 15.31 -5.59
C ASP A 168 -1.68 15.85 -5.63
N GLN A 169 -1.15 16.29 -4.47
CA GLN A 169 0.15 16.96 -4.39
C GLN A 169 1.32 16.06 -4.77
N GLU A 170 1.25 14.77 -4.41
CA GLU A 170 2.33 13.81 -4.61
C GLU A 170 2.15 13.02 -5.91
N ARG A 171 0.92 12.68 -6.24
CA ARG A 171 0.58 11.71 -7.28
C ARG A 171 -0.02 12.31 -8.55
N GLY A 172 -0.42 13.58 -8.53
CA GLY A 172 -1.15 14.24 -9.63
C GLY A 172 -0.40 14.23 -10.97
N VAL A 173 0.93 14.22 -10.94
CA VAL A 173 1.79 14.09 -12.13
C VAL A 173 1.48 12.80 -12.90
N ALA A 174 1.29 11.69 -12.20
CA ALA A 174 1.01 10.40 -12.82
C ALA A 174 -0.34 10.37 -13.57
N TRP A 175 -1.28 11.19 -13.14
CA TRP A 175 -2.58 11.37 -13.82
C TRP A 175 -2.50 12.28 -15.03
N GLN A 176 -1.57 13.23 -15.04
CA GLN A 176 -1.43 14.18 -16.14
C GLN A 176 -0.64 13.61 -17.31
N VAL A 177 0.46 12.92 -17.04
CA VAL A 177 1.43 12.45 -18.05
C VAL A 177 0.80 11.61 -19.17
N PRO A 178 -0.09 10.63 -18.92
CA PRO A 178 -0.73 9.86 -19.98
C PRO A 178 -1.52 10.74 -20.96
N LEU A 179 -2.25 11.73 -20.46
CA LEU A 179 -3.00 12.67 -21.30
C LEU A 179 -2.07 13.43 -22.25
N LEU A 180 -0.88 13.82 -21.77
CA LEU A 180 0.08 14.63 -22.53
C LEU A 180 0.88 13.83 -23.58
N THR A 181 1.00 12.51 -23.43
CA THR A 181 1.95 11.71 -24.21
C THR A 181 1.33 10.59 -25.03
N MET A 182 0.09 10.17 -24.74
CA MET A 182 -0.59 9.07 -25.43
C MET A 182 -1.69 9.59 -26.36
N SER A 183 -1.31 10.45 -27.31
CA SER A 183 -2.27 11.15 -28.16
C SER A 183 -3.09 10.23 -29.07
N LYS A 184 -2.62 9.00 -29.33
CA LYS A 184 -3.34 7.99 -30.14
C LYS A 184 -4.32 7.15 -29.35
N SER A 185 -4.37 7.30 -28.04
CA SER A 185 -5.30 6.56 -27.18
C SER A 185 -6.65 7.27 -27.06
N ARG A 186 -7.67 6.53 -26.66
CA ARG A 186 -8.97 7.06 -26.24
C ARG A 186 -9.04 6.99 -24.73
N PHE A 187 -9.57 8.05 -24.14
CA PHE A 187 -9.63 8.23 -22.69
C PHE A 187 -11.06 8.16 -22.17
N LEU A 188 -11.24 7.40 -21.10
CA LEU A 188 -12.41 7.44 -20.24
C LEU A 188 -11.96 7.97 -18.87
N LEU A 189 -12.28 9.22 -18.56
CA LEU A 189 -11.95 9.87 -17.29
C LEU A 189 -13.14 9.77 -16.35
N ILE A 190 -13.00 9.06 -15.24
CA ILE A 190 -14.10 8.77 -14.32
C ILE A 190 -13.86 9.48 -12.98
N SER A 191 -14.81 10.26 -12.50
CA SER A 191 -14.81 10.79 -11.12
C SER A 191 -16.19 11.30 -10.71
N ALA A 192 -16.49 11.22 -9.43
CA ALA A 192 -17.70 11.83 -8.86
C ALA A 192 -17.54 13.32 -8.49
N THR A 193 -16.31 13.84 -8.43
CA THR A 193 -15.98 15.17 -7.88
C THR A 193 -15.01 15.95 -8.76
N LEU A 194 -15.30 16.02 -10.07
CA LEU A 194 -14.43 16.70 -11.06
C LEU A 194 -14.37 18.22 -10.93
N GLY A 195 -15.40 18.85 -10.34
CA GLY A 195 -15.58 20.30 -10.44
C GLY A 195 -16.05 20.71 -11.84
N THR A 196 -15.33 21.65 -12.49
CA THR A 196 -15.63 22.10 -13.86
C THR A 196 -14.81 21.31 -14.88
N PRO A 197 -15.42 20.39 -15.65
CA PRO A 197 -14.69 19.51 -16.57
C PRO A 197 -14.33 20.14 -17.92
N ASP A 198 -14.84 21.34 -18.23
CA ASP A 198 -14.67 22.01 -19.54
C ASP A 198 -13.21 22.20 -19.96
N PHE A 199 -12.32 22.44 -19.01
CA PHE A 199 -10.89 22.52 -19.27
C PHE A 199 -10.36 21.19 -19.84
N PHE A 200 -10.70 20.08 -19.20
CA PHE A 200 -10.24 18.76 -19.65
C PHE A 200 -10.88 18.34 -20.97
N GLN A 201 -12.13 18.69 -21.23
CA GLN A 201 -12.78 18.45 -22.52
C GLN A 201 -11.97 19.08 -23.68
N LYS A 202 -11.62 20.36 -23.54
CA LYS A 202 -10.82 21.07 -24.53
C LYS A 202 -9.42 20.51 -24.70
N GLU A 203 -8.75 20.24 -23.59
CA GLU A 203 -7.36 19.76 -23.62
C GLU A 203 -7.25 18.33 -24.13
N VAL A 204 -8.11 17.40 -23.73
CA VAL A 204 -8.09 16.03 -24.23
C VAL A 204 -8.42 15.98 -25.71
N THR A 205 -9.45 16.77 -26.18
CA THR A 205 -9.74 16.92 -27.60
C THR A 205 -8.54 17.47 -28.37
N ARG A 206 -7.88 18.50 -27.86
CA ARG A 206 -6.70 19.12 -28.48
C ARG A 206 -5.55 18.13 -28.61
N LEU A 207 -5.30 17.35 -27.55
CA LEU A 207 -4.17 16.43 -27.45
C LEU A 207 -4.36 15.17 -28.28
N THR A 208 -5.58 14.61 -28.28
CA THR A 208 -5.87 13.35 -28.98
C THR A 208 -6.37 13.54 -30.39
N GLY A 209 -6.83 14.73 -30.74
CA GLY A 209 -7.50 15.01 -32.03
C GLY A 209 -8.89 14.35 -32.19
N ALA A 210 -9.38 13.66 -31.17
CA ALA A 210 -10.70 13.05 -31.10
C ALA A 210 -11.62 13.89 -30.20
N GLU A 211 -12.90 13.95 -30.55
CA GLU A 211 -13.90 14.64 -29.75
C GLU A 211 -13.95 14.07 -28.33
N THR A 212 -14.15 14.95 -27.36
CA THR A 212 -14.31 14.60 -25.95
C THR A 212 -15.68 15.05 -25.49
N VAL A 213 -16.49 14.11 -25.01
CA VAL A 213 -17.84 14.33 -24.53
C VAL A 213 -17.88 14.33 -23.01
N ILE A 214 -18.58 15.28 -22.41
CA ILE A 214 -18.85 15.32 -20.97
C ILE A 214 -20.22 14.70 -20.73
N VAL A 215 -20.22 13.55 -20.05
CA VAL A 215 -21.44 12.91 -19.57
C VAL A 215 -21.52 13.12 -18.06
N SER A 216 -22.46 13.90 -17.61
CA SER A 216 -22.61 14.23 -16.20
C SER A 216 -24.05 14.11 -15.73
N SER A 217 -24.22 13.67 -14.50
CA SER A 217 -25.52 13.63 -13.84
C SER A 217 -25.37 14.00 -12.38
N THR A 218 -26.28 14.83 -11.92
CA THR A 218 -26.41 15.18 -10.49
C THR A 218 -27.39 14.26 -9.77
N GLN A 219 -28.19 13.49 -10.53
CA GLN A 219 -29.15 12.57 -9.95
C GLN A 219 -28.45 11.37 -9.33
N ARG A 220 -28.65 11.19 -8.06
CA ARG A 220 -28.16 10.02 -7.33
C ARG A 220 -29.16 8.88 -7.43
N PRO A 221 -28.68 7.63 -7.64
CA PRO A 221 -29.56 6.45 -7.56
C PRO A 221 -30.27 6.32 -6.20
N VAL A 222 -29.57 6.73 -5.13
CA VAL A 222 -30.10 6.77 -3.75
C VAL A 222 -29.93 8.20 -3.22
N PRO A 223 -31.00 8.96 -3.00
CA PRO A 223 -30.93 10.31 -2.45
C PRO A 223 -30.37 10.32 -1.03
N LEU A 224 -29.81 11.47 -0.61
CA LEU A 224 -29.23 11.64 0.73
C LEU A 224 -30.12 12.53 1.59
N GLU A 225 -30.32 12.09 2.84
CA GLU A 225 -30.90 12.88 3.92
C GLU A 225 -29.79 13.31 4.89
N PHE A 226 -29.74 14.61 5.20
CA PHE A 226 -28.69 15.21 6.03
C PHE A 226 -29.27 15.65 7.38
N SER A 227 -28.55 15.34 8.48
CA SER A 227 -28.91 15.76 9.83
C SER A 227 -27.69 16.18 10.63
N TYR A 228 -27.85 17.21 11.47
CA TYR A 228 -26.84 17.65 12.44
C TYR A 228 -27.33 17.34 13.85
N VAL A 229 -26.49 16.70 14.66
CA VAL A 229 -26.89 16.20 15.99
C VAL A 229 -25.94 16.68 17.09
N GLU A 230 -26.54 17.00 18.26
CA GLU A 230 -25.84 17.39 19.47
C GLU A 230 -25.85 16.28 20.53
N THR A 231 -25.96 15.01 20.08
CA THR A 231 -25.89 13.81 20.90
C THR A 231 -24.52 13.17 20.89
N SER A 232 -24.15 12.40 21.90
CA SER A 232 -22.87 11.64 21.88
C SER A 232 -22.93 10.50 20.87
N VAL A 233 -21.76 10.05 20.40
CA VAL A 233 -21.62 9.01 19.36
C VAL A 233 -22.37 7.74 19.71
N ASP A 234 -22.29 7.28 20.96
CA ASP A 234 -22.98 6.10 21.48
C ASP A 234 -24.50 6.19 21.35
N VAL A 235 -25.08 7.31 21.76
CA VAL A 235 -26.54 7.58 21.65
C VAL A 235 -26.94 7.66 20.19
N THR A 236 -26.21 8.43 19.36
CA THR A 236 -26.48 8.54 17.92
C THR A 236 -26.49 7.19 17.23
N LEU A 237 -25.49 6.33 17.52
CA LEU A 237 -25.40 4.99 16.92
C LEU A 237 -26.55 4.09 17.37
N GLN A 238 -26.91 4.10 18.64
CA GLN A 238 -28.05 3.32 19.14
C GLN A 238 -29.35 3.73 18.46
N GLU A 239 -29.62 5.02 18.32
CA GLU A 239 -30.79 5.57 17.62
C GLU A 239 -30.80 5.15 16.15
N LEU A 240 -29.66 5.27 15.43
CA LEU A 240 -29.56 4.89 14.03
C LEU A 240 -29.80 3.38 13.84
N ILE A 241 -29.23 2.53 14.70
CA ILE A 241 -29.40 1.08 14.61
C ILE A 241 -30.84 0.68 14.95
N ALA A 242 -31.42 1.27 15.99
CA ALA A 242 -32.81 1.05 16.35
C ALA A 242 -33.79 1.47 15.24
N ALA A 243 -33.45 2.55 14.50
CA ALA A 243 -34.20 3.01 13.33
C ALA A 243 -33.90 2.20 12.06
N ASN A 244 -33.19 1.07 12.16
CA ASN A 244 -32.77 0.21 11.04
C ASN A 244 -31.99 0.96 9.95
N LYS A 245 -31.13 1.93 10.34
CA LYS A 245 -30.26 2.72 9.45
C LYS A 245 -28.82 2.19 9.38
N ALA A 246 -28.58 0.96 9.82
CA ALA A 246 -27.29 0.25 9.67
C ALA A 246 -27.16 -0.36 8.25
N PRO A 247 -25.92 -0.62 7.76
CA PRO A 247 -24.61 -0.36 8.37
C PRO A 247 -24.25 1.12 8.46
N VAL A 248 -23.61 1.50 9.59
CA VAL A 248 -23.17 2.87 9.83
C VAL A 248 -21.64 2.96 9.66
N TYR A 249 -21.19 3.85 8.81
CA TYR A 249 -19.79 4.21 8.68
C TYR A 249 -19.50 5.42 9.59
N LEU A 250 -18.73 5.18 10.64
CA LEU A 250 -18.29 6.20 11.59
C LEU A 250 -16.93 6.74 11.15
N VAL A 251 -16.92 7.96 10.67
CA VAL A 251 -15.74 8.58 10.03
C VAL A 251 -14.88 9.28 11.06
N HIS A 252 -13.62 8.86 11.11
CA HIS A 252 -12.55 9.50 11.88
C HIS A 252 -11.46 10.04 10.94
N PHE A 253 -10.59 10.91 11.44
CA PHE A 253 -9.50 11.48 10.64
C PHE A 253 -8.12 11.02 11.12
N THR A 254 -8.07 10.17 12.13
CA THR A 254 -6.86 9.46 12.56
C THR A 254 -7.14 7.97 12.77
N GLN A 255 -6.13 7.14 12.56
CA GLN A 255 -6.22 5.70 12.80
C GLN A 255 -6.48 5.39 14.28
N ASN A 256 -5.90 6.18 15.15
CA ASN A 256 -6.03 6.04 16.60
C ASN A 256 -7.46 6.35 17.08
N ASP A 257 -8.07 7.42 16.56
CA ASP A 257 -9.47 7.75 16.88
C ASP A 257 -10.41 6.63 16.41
N ALA A 258 -10.18 6.06 15.21
CA ALA A 258 -10.98 4.96 14.69
C ALA A 258 -10.85 3.68 15.55
N ALA A 259 -9.63 3.33 15.96
CA ALA A 259 -9.38 2.17 16.81
C ALA A 259 -9.94 2.35 18.23
N GLN A 260 -9.78 3.54 18.80
CA GLN A 260 -10.34 3.85 20.12
C GLN A 260 -11.88 3.79 20.09
N ALA A 261 -12.51 4.38 19.09
CA ALA A 261 -13.95 4.29 18.91
C ALA A 261 -14.44 2.84 18.79
N ALA A 262 -13.74 1.99 17.99
CA ALA A 262 -14.09 0.58 17.87
C ALA A 262 -14.00 -0.16 19.23
N GLN A 263 -13.00 0.18 20.04
CA GLN A 263 -12.82 -0.37 21.38
C GLN A 263 -13.94 0.08 22.35
N ASP A 264 -14.27 1.37 22.36
CA ASP A 264 -15.28 1.95 23.25
C ASP A 264 -16.67 1.37 22.94
N LEU A 265 -16.96 1.16 21.65
CA LEU A 265 -18.23 0.61 21.17
C LEU A 265 -18.43 -0.88 21.50
N MET A 266 -17.39 -1.63 21.90
CA MET A 266 -17.56 -3.03 22.34
C MET A 266 -18.45 -3.18 23.57
N SER A 267 -18.59 -2.11 24.37
CA SER A 267 -19.52 -2.09 25.51
C SER A 267 -20.98 -2.15 25.08
N LEU A 268 -21.29 -1.84 23.82
CA LEU A 268 -22.61 -1.83 23.25
C LEU A 268 -22.87 -3.15 22.50
N ASN A 269 -24.08 -3.70 22.65
CA ASN A 269 -24.42 -4.95 21.96
C ASN A 269 -25.27 -4.64 20.72
N PHE A 270 -24.61 -4.63 19.55
CA PHE A 270 -25.26 -4.32 18.27
C PHE A 270 -25.80 -5.55 17.52
N CYS A 271 -25.32 -6.76 17.87
CA CYS A 271 -25.63 -7.98 17.14
C CYS A 271 -26.44 -8.99 17.97
N SER A 272 -27.35 -9.67 17.29
CA SER A 272 -28.05 -10.85 17.83
C SER A 272 -27.10 -12.04 17.94
N THR A 273 -27.52 -13.07 18.70
CA THR A 273 -26.76 -14.34 18.85
C THR A 273 -26.56 -15.02 17.50
N ALA A 274 -27.57 -15.00 16.63
CA ALA A 274 -27.50 -15.61 15.29
C ALA A 274 -26.45 -14.90 14.42
N GLU A 275 -26.42 -13.57 14.42
CA GLU A 275 -25.42 -12.79 13.67
C GLU A 275 -24.00 -13.04 14.20
N LYS A 276 -23.82 -13.12 15.51
CA LYS A 276 -22.51 -13.47 16.11
C LYS A 276 -22.04 -14.87 15.70
N THR A 277 -22.95 -15.83 15.54
CA THR A 277 -22.62 -17.17 15.05
C THR A 277 -22.20 -17.12 13.58
N ALA A 278 -22.95 -16.44 12.73
CA ALA A 278 -22.61 -16.28 11.32
C ALA A 278 -21.25 -15.56 11.12
N ILE A 279 -20.98 -14.54 11.94
CA ILE A 279 -19.65 -13.88 11.95
C ILE A 279 -18.55 -14.88 12.28
N LYS A 280 -18.73 -15.73 13.30
CA LYS A 280 -17.73 -16.73 13.68
C LYS A 280 -17.50 -17.77 12.58
N GLU A 281 -18.54 -18.19 11.87
CA GLU A 281 -18.44 -19.11 10.73
C GLU A 281 -17.60 -18.51 9.59
N ILE A 282 -17.88 -17.28 9.18
CA ILE A 282 -17.08 -16.60 8.14
C ILE A 282 -15.62 -16.38 8.59
N MET A 283 -15.42 -16.13 9.89
CA MET A 283 -14.08 -15.94 10.45
C MET A 283 -13.30 -17.23 10.70
N ALA A 284 -13.94 -18.42 10.64
CA ALA A 284 -13.31 -19.69 10.99
C ALA A 284 -12.08 -20.01 10.13
N GLY A 285 -12.08 -19.56 8.86
CA GLY A 285 -10.93 -19.69 7.95
C GLY A 285 -9.86 -18.59 8.06
N ALA A 286 -10.08 -17.54 8.86
CA ALA A 286 -9.17 -16.41 8.92
C ALA A 286 -8.14 -16.57 10.06
N LYS A 287 -6.86 -16.42 9.74
CA LYS A 287 -5.77 -16.48 10.73
C LYS A 287 -5.47 -15.07 11.27
N PHE A 288 -5.65 -14.89 12.58
CA PHE A 288 -5.36 -13.65 13.31
C PHE A 288 -4.02 -13.78 14.04
N THR A 289 -2.96 -13.83 13.26
CA THR A 289 -1.59 -14.10 13.75
C THR A 289 -0.94 -12.87 14.39
N SER A 290 -1.31 -11.67 13.94
CA SER A 290 -0.73 -10.43 14.48
C SER A 290 -1.41 -9.99 15.79
N PRO A 291 -0.73 -9.22 16.64
CA PRO A 291 -1.30 -8.67 17.87
C PRO A 291 -2.56 -7.85 17.62
N TYR A 292 -2.53 -6.94 16.63
CA TYR A 292 -3.69 -6.15 16.27
C TYR A 292 -4.82 -7.00 15.65
N GLY A 293 -4.46 -8.05 14.92
CA GLY A 293 -5.42 -9.01 14.40
C GLY A 293 -6.28 -9.64 15.51
N LYS A 294 -5.70 -9.89 16.68
CA LYS A 294 -6.46 -10.40 17.85
C LYS A 294 -7.48 -9.39 18.37
N GLU A 295 -7.15 -8.08 18.36
CA GLU A 295 -8.10 -7.02 18.70
C GLU A 295 -9.20 -6.90 17.65
N VAL A 296 -8.82 -6.86 16.37
CA VAL A 296 -9.75 -6.83 15.24
C VAL A 296 -10.74 -7.99 15.30
N LYS A 297 -10.28 -9.20 15.63
CA LYS A 297 -11.13 -10.37 15.86
C LYS A 297 -12.22 -10.10 16.90
N LYS A 298 -11.85 -9.46 18.01
CA LYS A 298 -12.82 -9.11 19.07
C LYS A 298 -13.87 -8.11 18.56
N TYR A 299 -13.44 -7.05 17.85
CA TYR A 299 -14.35 -6.05 17.29
C TYR A 299 -15.35 -6.70 16.33
N LEU A 300 -14.86 -7.51 15.39
CA LEU A 300 -15.70 -8.21 14.42
C LEU A 300 -16.73 -9.12 15.08
N GLN A 301 -16.39 -9.84 16.14
CA GLN A 301 -17.32 -10.68 16.91
C GLN A 301 -18.47 -9.89 17.55
N HIS A 302 -18.33 -8.57 17.70
CA HIS A 302 -19.37 -7.67 18.19
C HIS A 302 -20.12 -6.95 17.07
N GLY A 303 -19.84 -7.28 15.79
CA GLY A 303 -20.44 -6.62 14.63
C GLY A 303 -19.85 -5.23 14.35
N ILE A 304 -18.66 -4.95 14.87
CA ILE A 304 -17.94 -3.71 14.70
C ILE A 304 -16.77 -3.97 13.75
N GLY A 305 -16.79 -3.32 12.58
CA GLY A 305 -15.67 -3.31 11.65
C GLY A 305 -14.69 -2.19 11.98
N ILE A 306 -13.43 -2.39 11.65
CA ILE A 306 -12.43 -1.33 11.64
C ILE A 306 -11.75 -1.30 10.29
N HIS A 307 -11.56 -0.10 9.72
CA HIS A 307 -10.96 0.03 8.40
C HIS A 307 -10.13 1.31 8.27
N HIS A 308 -8.82 1.16 8.19
CA HIS A 308 -7.86 2.25 7.96
C HIS A 308 -6.55 1.72 7.34
N ALA A 309 -5.71 2.61 6.85
CA ALA A 309 -4.47 2.27 6.16
C ALA A 309 -3.43 1.55 7.05
N GLY A 310 -3.54 1.65 8.38
CA GLY A 310 -2.69 0.92 9.34
C GLY A 310 -3.06 -0.55 9.55
N LEU A 311 -4.21 -0.98 9.02
CA LEU A 311 -4.64 -2.38 9.10
C LEU A 311 -4.01 -3.21 7.98
N LEU A 312 -3.62 -4.46 8.30
CA LEU A 312 -3.09 -5.37 7.28
C LEU A 312 -4.15 -5.66 6.20
N PRO A 313 -3.76 -5.76 4.92
CA PRO A 313 -4.66 -6.02 3.80
C PRO A 313 -5.62 -7.19 4.03
N LYS A 314 -5.13 -8.34 4.50
CA LYS A 314 -5.95 -9.52 4.81
C LYS A 314 -7.12 -9.25 5.76
N TYR A 315 -6.93 -8.38 6.76
CA TYR A 315 -8.01 -8.02 7.68
C TYR A 315 -8.98 -7.01 7.07
N ARG A 316 -8.50 -6.12 6.18
CA ARG A 316 -9.38 -5.22 5.42
C ARG A 316 -10.35 -5.99 4.54
N VAL A 317 -9.83 -6.96 3.78
CA VAL A 317 -10.66 -7.87 2.95
C VAL A 317 -11.71 -8.61 3.79
N LEU A 318 -11.34 -9.09 4.99
CA LEU A 318 -12.29 -9.76 5.89
C LEU A 318 -13.39 -8.80 6.38
N VAL A 319 -13.03 -7.57 6.76
CA VAL A 319 -14.00 -6.52 7.14
C VAL A 319 -14.96 -6.24 6.00
N GLU A 320 -14.44 -6.11 4.78
CA GLU A 320 -15.24 -5.88 3.57
C GLU A 320 -16.19 -7.04 3.30
N LYS A 321 -15.73 -8.28 3.41
CA LYS A 321 -16.54 -9.50 3.24
C LYS A 321 -17.69 -9.56 4.26
N LEU A 322 -17.40 -9.32 5.53
CA LEU A 322 -18.41 -9.28 6.59
C LEU A 322 -19.40 -8.13 6.41
N ALA A 323 -18.94 -6.97 5.94
CA ALA A 323 -19.80 -5.85 5.62
C ALA A 323 -20.73 -6.16 4.43
N GLN A 324 -20.21 -6.78 3.37
CA GLN A 324 -21.00 -7.21 2.21
C GLN A 324 -22.05 -8.25 2.59
N SER A 325 -21.76 -9.11 3.55
CA SER A 325 -22.71 -10.08 4.11
C SER A 325 -23.76 -9.46 5.05
N GLY A 326 -23.71 -8.13 5.30
CA GLY A 326 -24.67 -7.42 6.16
C GLY A 326 -24.49 -7.68 7.66
N LEU A 327 -23.38 -8.30 8.06
CA LEU A 327 -23.14 -8.73 9.44
C LEU A 327 -22.49 -7.65 10.31
N LEU A 328 -21.89 -6.60 9.72
CA LEU A 328 -21.36 -5.47 10.48
C LEU A 328 -22.41 -4.36 10.63
N LYS A 329 -22.62 -3.91 11.86
CA LYS A 329 -23.57 -2.82 12.16
C LYS A 329 -22.89 -1.45 12.12
N VAL A 330 -21.64 -1.37 12.59
CA VAL A 330 -20.83 -0.15 12.60
C VAL A 330 -19.47 -0.46 12.03
N ILE A 331 -18.96 0.45 11.22
CA ILE A 331 -17.59 0.39 10.68
C ILE A 331 -16.89 1.68 11.07
N CYS A 332 -15.92 1.57 11.99
CA CYS A 332 -15.06 2.68 12.37
C CYS A 332 -13.91 2.78 11.37
N GLY A 333 -13.78 3.91 10.70
CA GLY A 333 -12.72 4.04 9.71
C GLY A 333 -12.27 5.47 9.49
N THR A 334 -11.16 5.62 8.75
CA THR A 334 -10.65 6.93 8.35
C THR A 334 -11.27 7.37 7.02
N ASP A 335 -11.18 8.67 6.70
CA ASP A 335 -11.64 9.24 5.44
C ASP A 335 -11.12 8.49 4.20
N THR A 336 -10.02 7.74 4.33
CA THR A 336 -9.46 6.88 3.27
C THR A 336 -10.38 5.72 2.87
N LEU A 337 -11.30 5.27 3.71
CA LEU A 337 -12.39 4.36 3.32
C LEU A 337 -13.30 4.99 2.24
N GLY A 338 -13.28 6.31 2.13
CA GLY A 338 -13.94 7.06 1.06
C GLY A 338 -13.40 6.79 -0.34
N VAL A 339 -12.25 6.11 -0.49
CA VAL A 339 -11.61 5.84 -1.80
C VAL A 339 -11.46 4.34 -2.01
N GLY A 340 -12.17 3.79 -3.00
CA GLY A 340 -11.89 2.48 -3.57
C GLY A 340 -12.28 1.25 -2.75
N VAL A 341 -13.20 1.37 -1.79
CA VAL A 341 -13.66 0.21 -1.01
C VAL A 341 -15.14 -0.06 -1.26
N ASN A 342 -15.46 -1.29 -1.66
CA ASN A 342 -16.84 -1.71 -1.93
C ASN A 342 -17.52 -2.23 -0.65
N VAL A 343 -17.69 -1.33 0.31
CA VAL A 343 -18.44 -1.61 1.55
C VAL A 343 -19.84 -1.01 1.45
N PRO A 344 -20.88 -1.81 1.61
CA PRO A 344 -22.26 -1.33 1.56
C PRO A 344 -22.57 -0.50 2.82
N ILE A 345 -22.64 0.81 2.69
CA ILE A 345 -22.89 1.76 3.76
C ILE A 345 -24.27 2.39 3.56
N ARG A 346 -25.16 2.30 4.55
CA ARG A 346 -26.45 2.99 4.54
C ARG A 346 -26.35 4.39 5.13
N THR A 347 -25.61 4.51 6.25
CA THR A 347 -25.47 5.79 6.98
C THR A 347 -23.99 6.15 7.14
N VAL A 348 -23.65 7.42 6.88
CA VAL A 348 -22.34 8.01 7.19
C VAL A 348 -22.48 8.95 8.37
N VAL A 349 -21.67 8.74 9.42
CA VAL A 349 -21.59 9.64 10.59
C VAL A 349 -20.23 10.33 10.60
N LEU A 350 -20.23 11.64 10.44
CA LEU A 350 -19.02 12.48 10.51
C LEU A 350 -18.81 12.93 11.96
N THR A 351 -17.78 12.46 12.61
CA THR A 351 -17.46 12.84 14.00
C THR A 351 -16.87 14.26 14.10
N LYS A 352 -16.29 14.75 13.01
CA LYS A 352 -15.67 16.08 12.88
C LYS A 352 -15.89 16.59 11.44
N LEU A 353 -15.91 17.92 11.25
CA LEU A 353 -15.90 18.56 9.93
C LEU A 353 -14.57 19.27 9.65
N SER A 354 -13.53 18.93 10.40
CA SER A 354 -12.17 19.46 10.22
C SER A 354 -11.16 18.34 10.34
N LYS A 355 -10.06 18.47 9.61
CA LYS A 355 -8.95 17.50 9.64
C LYS A 355 -7.59 18.21 9.58
N TYR A 356 -6.53 17.48 9.96
CA TYR A 356 -5.16 17.94 9.81
C TYR A 356 -4.70 17.71 8.37
N GLY A 357 -4.30 18.79 7.70
CA GLY A 357 -3.88 18.78 6.28
C GLY A 357 -2.36 18.76 6.08
N GLY A 358 -1.60 18.20 7.03
CA GLY A 358 -0.14 18.14 6.97
C GLY A 358 0.58 19.33 7.61
N GLN A 359 -0.01 20.53 7.54
CA GLN A 359 0.57 21.74 8.16
C GLN A 359 -0.32 22.33 9.26
N LYS A 360 -1.61 22.33 9.05
CA LYS A 360 -2.61 22.88 10.00
C LYS A 360 -3.92 22.11 9.93
N VAL A 361 -4.70 22.23 11.00
CA VAL A 361 -6.09 21.77 11.00
C VAL A 361 -6.93 22.75 10.18
N ALA A 362 -7.77 22.24 9.28
CA ALA A 362 -8.67 23.03 8.45
C ALA A 362 -10.02 22.32 8.32
N THR A 363 -11.07 23.08 7.99
CA THR A 363 -12.38 22.53 7.61
C THR A 363 -12.24 21.67 6.35
N LEU A 364 -13.03 20.60 6.22
CA LEU A 364 -13.08 19.77 5.02
C LEU A 364 -13.36 20.61 3.79
N SER A 365 -12.68 20.30 2.69
CA SER A 365 -13.04 20.82 1.38
C SER A 365 -14.37 20.23 0.90
N ALA A 366 -15.04 20.91 -0.05
CA ALA A 366 -16.29 20.40 -0.62
C ALA A 366 -16.07 19.02 -1.27
N ARG A 367 -14.95 18.84 -1.96
CA ARG A 367 -14.59 17.55 -2.57
C ARG A 367 -14.48 16.43 -1.54
N GLU A 368 -13.73 16.63 -0.45
CA GLU A 368 -13.58 15.64 0.62
C GLU A 368 -14.93 15.30 1.26
N PHE A 369 -15.73 16.32 1.55
CA PHE A 369 -17.06 16.13 2.11
C PHE A 369 -17.95 15.28 1.19
N HIS A 370 -18.01 15.59 -0.09
CA HIS A 370 -18.82 14.85 -1.06
C HIS A 370 -18.31 13.43 -1.32
N GLN A 371 -17.01 13.19 -1.27
CA GLN A 371 -16.43 11.86 -1.38
C GLN A 371 -16.81 10.96 -0.21
N ILE A 372 -16.74 11.49 1.01
CA ILE A 372 -17.09 10.76 2.23
C ILE A 372 -18.60 10.51 2.28
N THR A 373 -19.41 11.56 2.14
CA THR A 373 -20.88 11.47 2.24
C THR A 373 -21.48 10.72 1.06
N GLY A 374 -20.80 10.76 -0.09
CA GLY A 374 -21.18 10.01 -1.30
C GLY A 374 -21.23 8.50 -1.11
N ARG A 375 -20.70 7.96 -0.03
CA ARG A 375 -20.75 6.53 0.29
C ARG A 375 -22.08 6.10 0.92
N ALA A 376 -22.88 7.03 1.42
CA ALA A 376 -24.16 6.70 2.05
C ALA A 376 -25.20 6.28 0.99
N GLY A 377 -26.00 5.25 1.33
CA GLY A 377 -27.05 4.71 0.47
C GLY A 377 -26.57 3.62 -0.49
N ARG A 378 -27.12 2.43 -0.36
CA ARG A 378 -26.75 1.23 -1.13
C ARG A 378 -27.70 1.06 -2.30
N ARG A 379 -27.18 1.14 -3.51
CA ARG A 379 -27.96 0.85 -4.70
C ARG A 379 -28.59 -0.54 -4.65
N GLY A 380 -29.89 -0.63 -4.97
CA GLY A 380 -30.64 -1.89 -4.98
C GLY A 380 -31.07 -2.41 -3.60
N PHE A 381 -30.71 -1.71 -2.52
CA PHE A 381 -31.07 -2.08 -1.15
C PHE A 381 -31.72 -0.94 -0.36
N ASP A 382 -31.31 0.30 -0.58
CA ASP A 382 -31.77 1.46 0.17
C ASP A 382 -32.48 2.45 -0.74
N ASP A 383 -33.60 2.99 -0.28
CA ASP A 383 -34.31 4.09 -0.95
C ASP A 383 -33.70 5.45 -0.59
N ILE A 384 -33.10 5.56 0.60
CA ILE A 384 -32.48 6.77 1.14
C ILE A 384 -31.18 6.42 1.86
N GLY A 385 -30.12 7.20 1.60
CA GLY A 385 -28.87 7.20 2.36
C GLY A 385 -28.88 8.33 3.40
N TYR A 386 -28.28 8.10 4.57
CA TYR A 386 -28.27 9.07 5.66
C TYR A 386 -26.87 9.61 5.90
N VAL A 387 -26.78 10.91 6.13
CA VAL A 387 -25.55 11.61 6.49
C VAL A 387 -25.76 12.39 7.77
N VAL A 388 -25.06 12.03 8.82
CA VAL A 388 -25.17 12.63 10.14
C VAL A 388 -23.86 13.33 10.47
N ALA A 389 -23.88 14.62 10.79
CA ALA A 389 -22.73 15.33 11.32
C ALA A 389 -22.91 15.59 12.82
N GLN A 390 -21.90 15.23 13.61
CA GLN A 390 -21.91 15.48 15.04
C GLN A 390 -21.42 16.89 15.37
N ALA A 391 -22.04 17.52 16.36
CA ALA A 391 -21.55 18.74 16.96
C ALA A 391 -20.18 18.51 17.63
N PRO A 392 -19.38 19.58 17.82
CA PRO A 392 -18.16 19.49 18.62
C PRO A 392 -18.44 19.01 20.05
N GLU A 393 -17.50 18.26 20.62
CA GLU A 393 -17.68 17.63 21.95
C GLU A 393 -18.05 18.64 23.04
N HIS A 394 -17.39 19.83 23.07
CA HIS A 394 -17.72 20.88 24.04
C HIS A 394 -19.16 21.42 23.86
N VAL A 395 -19.72 21.40 22.65
CA VAL A 395 -21.12 21.78 22.38
C VAL A 395 -22.05 20.70 22.94
N ILE A 396 -21.78 19.43 22.64
CA ILE A 396 -22.55 18.29 23.15
C ILE A 396 -22.58 18.26 24.69
N GLU A 397 -21.42 18.50 25.31
CA GLU A 397 -21.34 18.56 26.77
C GLU A 397 -22.10 19.75 27.36
N ASN A 398 -22.01 20.90 26.69
CA ASN A 398 -22.77 22.09 27.10
C ASN A 398 -24.29 21.86 26.96
N SER A 399 -24.75 21.25 25.87
CA SER A 399 -26.15 20.86 25.66
C SER A 399 -26.63 19.85 26.73
N LYS A 400 -25.80 18.87 27.07
CA LYS A 400 -26.09 17.93 28.19
C LYS A 400 -26.20 18.64 29.54
N MET A 401 -25.33 19.61 29.81
CA MET A 401 -25.38 20.41 31.04
C MET A 401 -26.63 21.29 31.11
N GLU A 402 -26.98 21.93 29.97
CA GLU A 402 -28.22 22.72 29.86
C GLU A 402 -29.47 21.87 30.09
N ALA A 403 -29.56 20.70 29.47
CA ALA A 403 -30.64 19.76 29.66
C ALA A 403 -30.79 19.29 31.13
N ARG A 404 -29.67 19.03 31.80
CA ARG A 404 -29.67 18.67 33.25
C ARG A 404 -30.03 19.82 34.17
N ALA A 405 -29.80 21.07 33.77
CA ALA A 405 -30.15 22.26 34.50
C ALA A 405 -31.56 22.81 34.15
N ALA A 406 -32.21 22.23 33.12
CA ALA A 406 -33.52 22.62 32.68
C ALA A 406 -34.55 22.53 33.83
N GLY A 407 -35.22 23.63 34.13
CA GLY A 407 -36.15 23.76 35.27
C GLY A 407 -35.56 24.33 36.56
N ASP A 408 -34.23 24.49 36.65
CA ASP A 408 -33.58 25.10 37.85
C ASP A 408 -32.82 26.40 37.47
N VAL A 409 -33.44 27.53 37.64
CA VAL A 409 -32.89 28.86 37.31
C VAL A 409 -31.57 29.13 38.07
N LYS A 410 -31.37 28.60 39.30
CA LYS A 410 -30.15 28.80 40.07
C LYS A 410 -29.00 28.00 39.52
N LYS A 411 -29.26 26.79 39.03
CA LYS A 411 -28.26 25.94 38.36
C LYS A 411 -27.85 26.53 37.02
N MET A 412 -28.79 27.01 36.24
CA MET A 412 -28.52 27.66 34.94
C MET A 412 -27.62 28.89 35.09
N ARG A 413 -27.82 29.74 36.13
CA ARG A 413 -26.97 30.92 36.35
C ARG A 413 -25.56 30.60 36.83
N LYS A 414 -25.32 29.44 37.44
CA LYS A 414 -23.98 28.98 37.91
C LYS A 414 -23.26 28.11 36.92
N MET A 415 -23.85 27.79 35.79
CA MET A 415 -23.28 26.89 34.82
C MET A 415 -22.14 27.60 34.06
N VAL A 416 -20.94 27.00 34.15
CA VAL A 416 -19.77 27.41 33.35
C VAL A 416 -19.70 26.54 32.11
N LYS A 417 -19.92 27.13 30.93
CA LYS A 417 -19.81 26.42 29.65
C LYS A 417 -18.36 26.01 29.35
N LYS A 418 -18.17 24.79 28.91
CA LYS A 418 -16.88 24.32 28.38
C LYS A 418 -16.49 25.15 27.16
N LYS A 419 -15.27 25.66 27.16
CA LYS A 419 -14.67 26.34 26.02
C LYS A 419 -14.08 25.30 25.03
N PRO A 420 -14.01 25.64 23.72
CA PRO A 420 -13.29 24.81 22.77
C PRO A 420 -11.81 24.66 23.20
N PRO A 421 -11.17 23.51 22.89
CA PRO A 421 -9.72 23.31 23.09
C PRO A 421 -8.90 24.39 22.33
N GLU A 422 -7.71 24.69 22.82
CA GLU A 422 -6.79 25.60 22.15
C GLU A 422 -6.42 25.08 20.75
N GLY A 423 -6.43 25.97 19.75
CA GLY A 423 -6.18 25.58 18.36
C GLY A 423 -7.33 24.85 17.66
N PHE A 424 -8.50 24.77 18.29
CA PHE A 424 -9.66 24.11 17.72
C PHE A 424 -10.25 24.87 16.52
N VAL A 425 -10.37 24.19 15.38
CA VAL A 425 -11.11 24.71 14.21
C VAL A 425 -12.58 24.35 14.37
N GLY A 426 -13.38 25.34 14.72
CA GLY A 426 -14.80 25.18 15.01
C GLY A 426 -15.62 24.82 13.75
N TRP A 427 -16.68 24.05 13.95
CA TRP A 427 -17.73 23.82 12.96
C TRP A 427 -19.10 23.90 13.64
N SER A 428 -20.11 24.19 12.83
CA SER A 428 -21.50 24.32 13.26
C SER A 428 -22.43 23.71 12.22
N GLU A 429 -23.72 23.71 12.51
CA GLU A 429 -24.75 23.32 11.56
C GLU A 429 -24.69 24.15 10.26
N ASP A 430 -24.37 25.44 10.37
CA ASP A 430 -24.20 26.30 9.18
C ASP A 430 -23.00 25.89 8.33
N THR A 431 -21.91 25.47 8.96
CA THR A 431 -20.75 24.89 8.27
C THR A 431 -21.16 23.63 7.51
N PHE A 432 -21.94 22.77 8.15
CA PHE A 432 -22.46 21.55 7.54
C PHE A 432 -23.40 21.85 6.35
N LYS A 433 -24.33 22.79 6.49
CA LYS A 433 -25.22 23.23 5.40
C LYS A 433 -24.47 23.84 4.22
N LYS A 434 -23.43 24.63 4.48
CA LYS A 434 -22.56 25.17 3.42
C LYS A 434 -21.83 24.06 2.64
N LEU A 435 -21.30 23.04 3.31
CA LEU A 435 -20.62 21.92 2.67
C LEU A 435 -21.56 21.07 1.79
N GLN A 436 -22.84 20.94 2.16
CA GLN A 436 -23.83 20.20 1.38
C GLN A 436 -24.05 20.80 -0.02
N THR A 437 -24.02 22.11 -0.12
CA THR A 437 -24.32 22.85 -1.37
C THR A 437 -23.09 23.34 -2.11
N ALA A 438 -21.90 23.23 -1.48
CA ALA A 438 -20.67 23.71 -2.09
C ALA A 438 -20.27 22.82 -3.29
N THR A 439 -19.84 23.48 -4.37
CA THR A 439 -19.27 22.79 -5.53
C THR A 439 -17.83 22.35 -5.25
N SER A 440 -17.42 21.20 -5.80
CA SER A 440 -16.05 20.72 -5.68
C SER A 440 -15.07 21.72 -6.32
N GLU A 441 -13.92 21.91 -5.68
CA GLU A 441 -12.87 22.80 -6.12
C GLU A 441 -12.33 22.38 -7.50
N PRO A 442 -11.89 23.34 -8.36
CA PRO A 442 -11.24 23.00 -9.63
C PRO A 442 -10.00 22.13 -9.42
N LEU A 443 -9.74 21.22 -10.37
CA LEU A 443 -8.53 20.41 -10.36
C LEU A 443 -7.34 21.25 -10.84
N VAL A 444 -6.30 21.37 -10.02
CA VAL A 444 -5.11 22.14 -10.31
C VAL A 444 -3.97 21.18 -10.69
N SER A 445 -3.22 21.52 -11.75
CA SER A 445 -2.05 20.76 -12.16
C SER A 445 -0.99 20.69 -11.06
N ARG A 446 -0.35 19.53 -10.95
CA ARG A 446 0.77 19.25 -10.04
C ARG A 446 2.00 18.78 -10.80
N PHE A 447 2.13 19.20 -12.05
CA PHE A 447 3.24 18.80 -12.90
C PHE A 447 4.59 19.20 -12.31
N GLN A 448 5.48 18.24 -12.19
CA GLN A 448 6.86 18.45 -11.72
C GLN A 448 7.81 17.58 -12.55
N VAL A 449 8.99 18.11 -12.83
CA VAL A 449 10.05 17.38 -13.51
C VAL A 449 10.93 16.68 -12.49
N SER A 450 11.09 15.37 -12.63
CA SER A 450 11.95 14.52 -11.80
C SER A 450 13.00 13.79 -12.64
N HIS A 451 14.02 13.21 -11.99
CA HIS A 451 15.01 12.36 -12.66
C HIS A 451 14.36 11.15 -13.32
N GLY A 452 13.40 10.50 -12.62
CA GLY A 452 12.68 9.35 -13.15
C GLY A 452 11.93 9.68 -14.43
N MET A 453 11.22 10.83 -14.44
CA MET A 453 10.56 11.30 -15.64
C MET A 453 11.54 11.50 -16.79
N LEU A 454 12.70 12.16 -16.53
CA LEU A 454 13.73 12.36 -17.52
C LEU A 454 14.28 11.05 -18.07
N LEU A 455 14.70 10.13 -17.20
CA LEU A 455 15.25 8.84 -17.61
C LEU A 455 14.26 8.05 -18.46
N GLN A 456 13.00 7.97 -18.05
CA GLN A 456 11.94 7.29 -18.83
C GLN A 456 11.75 7.94 -20.22
N VAL A 457 11.73 9.26 -20.29
CA VAL A 457 11.59 9.96 -21.58
C VAL A 457 12.84 9.84 -22.43
N LEU A 458 14.04 9.90 -21.84
CA LEU A 458 15.29 9.78 -22.55
C LEU A 458 15.61 8.35 -23.02
N SER A 459 14.97 7.33 -22.42
CA SER A 459 15.07 5.92 -22.86
C SER A 459 14.31 5.63 -24.16
N ARG A 460 13.50 6.59 -24.65
CA ARG A 460 12.77 6.44 -25.91
C ARG A 460 13.73 6.20 -27.08
N PRO A 461 13.35 5.35 -28.05
CA PRO A 461 14.15 5.16 -29.28
C PRO A 461 14.14 6.39 -30.21
N ASP A 462 13.19 7.33 -30.02
CA ASP A 462 13.13 8.63 -30.71
C ASP A 462 13.91 9.73 -29.93
N ASP A 463 13.77 10.99 -30.33
CA ASP A 463 14.43 12.13 -29.66
C ASP A 463 13.79 12.41 -28.29
N GLY A 464 14.33 11.79 -27.22
CA GLY A 464 13.88 11.97 -25.86
C GLY A 464 13.97 13.42 -25.36
N CYS A 465 14.96 14.20 -25.81
CA CYS A 465 15.07 15.62 -25.47
C CYS A 465 13.89 16.41 -26.05
N HIS A 466 13.54 16.16 -27.30
CA HIS A 466 12.38 16.80 -27.92
C HIS A 466 11.08 16.38 -27.21
N ALA A 467 10.95 15.10 -26.87
CA ALA A 467 9.79 14.57 -26.15
C ALA A 467 9.63 15.23 -24.79
N MET A 468 10.72 15.45 -24.03
CA MET A 468 10.71 16.16 -22.74
C MET A 468 10.28 17.62 -22.88
N LEU A 469 10.83 18.33 -23.89
CA LEU A 469 10.44 19.72 -24.15
C LEU A 469 8.96 19.83 -24.54
N LYS A 470 8.46 18.89 -25.36
CA LYS A 470 7.04 18.80 -25.73
C LYS A 470 6.18 18.55 -24.50
N LEU A 471 6.56 17.59 -23.64
CA LEU A 471 5.84 17.28 -22.41
C LEU A 471 5.69 18.51 -21.51
N ILE A 472 6.77 19.29 -21.30
CA ILE A 472 6.73 20.54 -20.53
C ILE A 472 5.84 21.59 -21.23
N LYS A 473 5.96 21.73 -22.57
CA LYS A 473 5.16 22.66 -23.36
C LYS A 473 3.67 22.37 -23.25
N ASP A 474 3.30 21.10 -23.36
CA ASP A 474 1.91 20.65 -23.36
C ASP A 474 1.33 20.49 -21.93
N SER A 475 2.17 20.53 -20.88
CA SER A 475 1.73 20.46 -19.48
C SER A 475 0.68 21.53 -19.18
N HIS A 476 -0.22 21.22 -18.25
CA HIS A 476 -1.32 22.13 -17.88
C HIS A 476 -0.89 23.22 -16.87
N GLU A 477 0.37 23.65 -17.01
CA GLU A 477 0.98 24.65 -16.14
C GLU A 477 0.94 26.06 -16.74
N THR A 478 1.13 27.06 -15.89
CA THR A 478 1.27 28.45 -16.34
C THR A 478 2.58 28.66 -17.12
N ALA A 479 2.63 29.69 -17.96
CA ALA A 479 3.82 30.01 -18.75
C ALA A 479 5.08 30.19 -17.88
N GLY A 480 4.95 30.82 -16.71
CA GLY A 480 6.04 31.00 -15.76
C GLY A 480 6.50 29.67 -15.13
N ALA A 481 5.57 28.77 -14.79
CA ALA A 481 5.89 27.44 -14.29
C ALA A 481 6.58 26.59 -15.37
N LYS A 482 6.11 26.61 -16.62
CA LYS A 482 6.75 25.92 -17.76
C LYS A 482 8.20 26.37 -17.97
N LYS A 483 8.50 27.68 -17.79
CA LYS A 483 9.88 28.16 -17.85
C LYS A 483 10.74 27.53 -16.75
N ARG A 484 10.28 27.56 -15.48
CA ARG A 484 10.99 26.93 -14.36
C ARG A 484 11.18 25.41 -14.59
N HIS A 485 10.17 24.71 -15.12
CA HIS A 485 10.30 23.29 -15.43
C HIS A 485 11.34 22.99 -16.52
N LYS A 486 11.49 23.86 -17.52
CA LYS A 486 12.58 23.74 -18.52
C LYS A 486 13.94 23.92 -17.90
N GLU A 487 14.11 24.94 -17.05
CA GLU A 487 15.35 25.17 -16.31
C GLU A 487 15.69 23.98 -15.39
N ARG A 488 14.70 23.47 -14.68
CA ARG A 488 14.83 22.27 -13.84
C ARG A 488 15.21 21.04 -14.67
N ALA A 489 14.53 20.78 -15.78
CA ALA A 489 14.84 19.66 -16.67
C ALA A 489 16.28 19.71 -17.18
N TRP A 490 16.77 20.91 -17.52
CA TRP A 490 18.14 21.10 -17.95
C TRP A 490 19.15 20.82 -16.85
N GLN A 491 18.89 21.29 -15.62
CA GLN A 491 19.76 21.03 -14.46
C GLN A 491 19.87 19.52 -14.18
N LEU A 492 18.71 18.84 -14.15
CA LEU A 492 18.65 17.38 -13.94
C LEU A 492 19.34 16.60 -15.06
N PHE A 493 19.17 17.03 -16.31
CA PHE A 493 19.82 16.42 -17.47
C PHE A 493 21.34 16.52 -17.39
N ARG A 494 21.88 17.70 -17.02
CA ARG A 494 23.31 17.87 -16.79
C ARG A 494 23.84 16.95 -15.70
N ALA A 495 23.14 16.85 -14.57
CA ALA A 495 23.51 15.95 -13.49
C ALA A 495 23.61 14.48 -13.93
N LEU A 496 22.72 14.04 -14.82
CA LEU A 496 22.77 12.69 -15.39
C LEU A 496 23.97 12.48 -16.34
N ILE A 497 24.33 13.49 -17.13
CA ILE A 497 25.53 13.44 -18.03
C ILE A 497 26.80 13.43 -17.21
N ASP A 498 26.95 14.34 -16.25
CA ASP A 498 28.14 14.47 -15.40
C ASP A 498 28.48 13.15 -14.68
N ARG A 499 27.46 12.31 -14.45
CA ARG A 499 27.56 10.97 -13.82
C ARG A 499 27.61 9.82 -14.79
N LYS A 500 27.66 10.09 -16.09
CA LYS A 500 27.70 9.08 -17.16
C LYS A 500 26.51 8.12 -17.12
N ILE A 501 25.41 8.47 -16.44
CA ILE A 501 24.13 7.73 -16.50
C ILE A 501 23.52 7.92 -17.90
N VAL A 502 23.67 9.14 -18.45
CA VAL A 502 23.30 9.47 -19.83
C VAL A 502 24.56 9.88 -20.58
N GLU A 503 24.84 9.25 -21.68
CA GLU A 503 25.94 9.60 -22.57
C GLU A 503 25.44 10.21 -23.88
N ILE A 504 26.13 11.24 -24.37
CA ILE A 504 25.87 11.79 -25.69
C ILE A 504 26.62 10.97 -26.71
N VAL A 505 25.91 10.27 -27.59
CA VAL A 505 26.50 9.43 -28.64
C VAL A 505 27.04 10.33 -29.76
N PRO A 506 28.37 10.27 -30.08
CA PRO A 506 28.95 11.01 -31.19
C PRO A 506 28.27 10.70 -32.53
N VAL A 507 28.16 11.72 -33.40
CA VAL A 507 27.46 11.59 -34.69
C VAL A 507 27.95 10.40 -35.52
N ALA A 508 29.27 10.12 -35.52
CA ALA A 508 29.88 9.00 -36.22
C ALA A 508 29.43 7.60 -35.72
N GLN A 509 28.90 7.50 -34.50
CA GLN A 509 28.49 6.24 -33.87
C GLN A 509 26.96 6.04 -33.84
N ARG A 510 26.19 7.00 -34.36
CA ARG A 510 24.72 6.97 -34.21
C ARG A 510 24.03 5.95 -35.09
N GLY A 511 24.56 5.58 -36.22
CA GLY A 511 24.00 4.55 -37.13
C GLY A 511 22.48 4.68 -37.41
N GLY A 512 21.92 5.91 -37.29
CA GLY A 512 20.48 6.16 -37.34
C GLY A 512 19.73 6.04 -35.99
N GLY A 513 20.43 5.74 -34.90
CA GLY A 513 19.86 5.60 -33.55
C GLY A 513 19.80 6.90 -32.74
N SER A 514 19.41 6.78 -31.49
CA SER A 514 19.24 7.89 -30.54
C SER A 514 20.54 8.69 -30.35
N LYS A 515 20.41 10.01 -30.11
CA LYS A 515 21.52 10.90 -29.75
C LYS A 515 22.10 10.62 -28.37
N LEU A 516 21.37 9.89 -27.55
CA LEU A 516 21.68 9.61 -26.16
C LEU A 516 21.69 8.10 -25.93
N ARG A 517 22.60 7.65 -25.08
CA ARG A 517 22.68 6.29 -24.58
C ARG A 517 22.49 6.34 -23.05
N LEU A 518 21.62 5.49 -22.52
CA LEU A 518 21.53 5.25 -21.10
C LEU A 518 22.49 4.10 -20.75
N ASN A 519 23.34 4.32 -19.76
CA ASN A 519 24.30 3.32 -19.29
C ASN A 519 23.74 2.46 -18.16
N VAL A 520 22.55 2.79 -17.66
CA VAL A 520 21.83 2.02 -16.65
C VAL A 520 20.71 1.27 -17.35
N GLU A 521 20.70 -0.06 -17.23
CA GLU A 521 19.54 -0.85 -17.64
C GLU A 521 18.36 -0.44 -16.76
N LEU A 522 17.40 0.25 -17.38
CA LEU A 522 16.17 0.61 -16.72
C LEU A 522 15.32 -0.67 -16.59
N GLN A 523 15.20 -1.18 -15.38
CA GLN A 523 14.24 -2.23 -15.08
C GLN A 523 12.84 -1.71 -15.40
N GLU A 524 11.99 -2.57 -15.91
CA GLU A 524 10.63 -2.18 -16.35
C GLU A 524 9.77 -1.58 -15.24
N ASP A 525 10.06 -1.92 -13.97
CA ASP A 525 9.39 -1.43 -12.78
C ASP A 525 10.15 -0.30 -12.05
N PHE A 526 11.18 0.26 -12.68
CA PHE A 526 12.03 1.30 -12.10
C PHE A 526 11.23 2.58 -11.82
N SER A 527 10.83 2.76 -10.59
CA SER A 527 10.19 3.99 -10.12
C SER A 527 11.22 4.84 -9.37
N LEU A 528 11.86 5.76 -10.06
CA LEU A 528 12.63 6.86 -9.44
C LEU A 528 11.66 7.89 -8.83
N ASN A 529 10.82 7.42 -7.92
CA ASN A 529 9.96 8.33 -7.14
C ASN A 529 10.75 9.10 -6.08
N HIS A 530 12.01 8.70 -5.83
CA HIS A 530 12.86 9.37 -4.87
C HIS A 530 13.86 10.28 -5.57
N ALA A 531 13.74 11.58 -5.34
CA ALA A 531 14.72 12.57 -5.81
C ALA A 531 16.15 12.22 -5.35
N LEU A 532 16.28 11.50 -4.25
CA LEU A 532 17.53 11.11 -3.61
C LEU A 532 18.13 9.77 -4.10
N SER A 533 17.55 9.11 -5.09
CA SER A 533 18.12 7.86 -5.63
C SER A 533 19.52 8.04 -6.20
N LEU A 534 19.81 9.20 -6.81
CA LEU A 534 21.17 9.51 -7.29
C LEU A 534 22.16 9.70 -6.15
N TYR A 535 21.73 10.33 -5.06
CA TYR A 535 22.53 10.40 -3.85
C TYR A 535 22.90 9.01 -3.32
N LEU A 536 21.91 8.09 -3.29
CA LEU A 536 22.16 6.71 -2.85
C LEU A 536 23.28 6.06 -3.67
N ILE A 537 23.22 6.16 -5.00
CA ILE A 537 24.25 5.58 -5.89
C ILE A 537 25.64 6.18 -5.60
N ASP A 538 25.73 7.49 -5.39
CA ASP A 538 26.99 8.17 -5.08
C ASP A 538 27.53 7.77 -3.70
N ALA A 539 26.67 7.75 -2.70
CA ALA A 539 27.07 7.39 -1.35
C ALA A 539 27.51 5.90 -1.25
N LEU A 540 26.89 5.00 -2.03
CA LEU A 540 27.31 3.59 -2.13
C LEU A 540 28.75 3.44 -2.62
N ALA A 541 29.19 4.28 -3.57
CA ALA A 541 30.55 4.25 -4.09
C ALA A 541 31.61 4.66 -3.05
N LEU A 542 31.21 5.28 -1.94
CA LEU A 542 32.08 5.72 -0.86
C LEU A 542 32.20 4.72 0.30
N ILE A 543 31.40 3.66 0.30
CA ILE A 543 31.46 2.61 1.31
C ILE A 543 32.30 1.46 0.81
N ASP A 544 33.19 0.95 1.67
CA ASP A 544 34.02 -0.23 1.33
C ASP A 544 33.15 -1.52 1.26
N PRO A 545 33.05 -2.16 0.08
CA PRO A 545 32.28 -3.40 -0.07
C PRO A 545 32.79 -4.57 0.80
N ASN A 546 34.05 -4.52 1.24
CA ASN A 546 34.65 -5.54 2.11
C ASN A 546 34.43 -5.25 3.60
N SER A 547 33.79 -4.11 3.94
CA SER A 547 33.48 -3.81 5.34
C SER A 547 32.51 -4.83 5.92
N PRO A 548 32.73 -5.32 7.15
CA PRO A 548 31.79 -6.19 7.82
C PRO A 548 30.37 -5.61 7.98
N THR A 549 30.26 -4.27 7.97
CA THR A 549 28.99 -3.55 8.11
C THR A 549 28.38 -3.15 6.78
N TYR A 550 29.03 -3.46 5.65
CA TYR A 550 28.61 -2.97 4.32
C TYR A 550 27.12 -3.18 4.04
N ALA A 551 26.62 -4.39 4.25
CA ALA A 551 25.22 -4.71 3.93
C ALA A 551 24.22 -3.90 4.76
N VAL A 552 24.46 -3.76 6.08
CA VAL A 552 23.58 -2.98 6.96
C VAL A 552 23.72 -1.47 6.73
N ASP A 553 24.88 -1.01 6.26
CA ASP A 553 25.11 0.39 5.90
C ASP A 553 24.41 0.73 4.57
N VAL A 554 24.41 -0.20 3.60
CA VAL A 554 23.58 -0.11 2.38
C VAL A 554 22.09 0.00 2.75
N MET A 555 21.61 -0.85 3.69
CA MET A 555 20.23 -0.78 4.16
C MET A 555 19.92 0.58 4.80
N THR A 556 20.81 1.10 5.65
CA THR A 556 20.64 2.42 6.28
C THR A 556 20.54 3.54 5.24
N LEU A 557 21.37 3.49 4.18
CA LEU A 557 21.28 4.42 3.07
C LEU A 557 19.92 4.31 2.36
N CYS A 558 19.45 3.09 2.07
CA CYS A 558 18.14 2.86 1.46
C CYS A 558 17.01 3.42 2.33
N GLU A 559 17.06 3.21 3.64
CA GLU A 559 16.07 3.78 4.57
C GLU A 559 16.14 5.31 4.60
N SER A 560 17.34 5.89 4.53
CA SER A 560 17.58 7.33 4.71
C SER A 560 16.95 8.19 3.62
N ILE A 561 16.77 7.67 2.41
CA ILE A 561 16.15 8.39 1.28
C ILE A 561 14.62 8.25 1.26
N LEU A 562 14.04 7.42 2.11
CA LEU A 562 12.61 7.18 2.20
C LEU A 562 11.92 8.17 3.15
N GLU A 563 10.60 8.30 2.99
CA GLU A 563 9.76 9.07 3.90
C GLU A 563 9.82 8.54 5.33
N ASP A 564 9.57 9.42 6.29
CA ASP A 564 9.59 9.07 7.70
C ASP A 564 8.29 8.38 8.11
N PRO A 565 8.37 7.15 8.63
CA PRO A 565 7.26 6.53 9.32
C PRO A 565 7.17 7.08 10.75
N ASP A 566 6.72 8.31 10.91
CA ASP A 566 6.72 9.08 12.16
C ASP A 566 6.24 8.29 13.39
N VAL A 567 5.23 7.44 13.21
CA VAL A 567 4.67 6.63 14.31
C VAL A 567 5.74 5.68 14.86
N ILE A 568 6.52 5.06 13.97
CA ILE A 568 7.57 4.10 14.34
C ILE A 568 8.74 4.85 15.01
N LEU A 569 9.18 5.94 14.38
CA LEU A 569 10.31 6.74 14.88
C LEU A 569 10.03 7.33 16.28
N ARG A 570 8.79 7.76 16.53
CA ARG A 570 8.38 8.21 17.87
C ARG A 570 8.44 7.10 18.92
N ARG A 571 8.09 5.85 18.55
CA ARG A 571 8.19 4.70 19.43
C ARG A 571 9.64 4.30 19.71
N GLN A 572 10.50 4.33 18.67
CA GLN A 572 11.94 4.16 18.86
C GLN A 572 12.50 5.22 19.83
N LEU A 573 12.15 6.50 19.63
CA LEU A 573 12.57 7.59 20.53
C LEU A 573 12.08 7.39 21.97
N SER A 574 10.81 6.97 22.14
CA SER A 574 10.26 6.69 23.47
C SER A 574 11.08 5.63 24.18
N LYS A 575 11.38 4.52 23.49
CA LYS A 575 12.19 3.43 24.06
C LYS A 575 13.60 3.88 24.45
N VAL A 576 14.28 4.65 23.60
CA VAL A 576 15.59 5.23 23.89
C VAL A 576 15.52 6.12 25.15
N LYS A 577 14.46 6.93 25.28
CA LYS A 577 14.24 7.76 26.46
C LYS A 577 13.97 6.96 27.72
N ASP A 578 13.21 5.88 27.63
CA ASP A 578 12.91 5.00 28.77
C ASP A 578 14.17 4.27 29.27
N GLU A 579 14.97 3.75 28.34
CA GLU A 579 16.27 3.10 28.66
C GLU A 579 17.27 4.10 29.28
N ALA A 580 17.40 5.29 28.69
CA ALA A 580 18.26 6.35 29.23
C ALA A 580 17.78 6.85 30.61
N MET A 581 16.46 6.98 30.81
CA MET A 581 15.89 7.34 32.09
C MET A 581 16.21 6.28 33.16
N ALA A 582 16.12 4.99 32.81
CA ALA A 582 16.44 3.90 33.73
C ALA A 582 17.94 3.91 34.12
N ALA A 583 18.83 4.10 33.11
CA ALA A 583 20.26 4.20 33.35
C ALA A 583 20.62 5.41 34.22
N MET A 584 20.13 6.60 33.90
CA MET A 584 20.38 7.82 34.67
C MET A 584 19.82 7.77 36.11
N LYS A 585 18.73 7.01 36.33
CA LYS A 585 18.22 6.72 37.67
C LYS A 585 19.16 5.83 38.45
N ALA A 586 19.69 4.78 37.81
CA ALA A 586 20.67 3.89 38.45
C ALA A 586 21.96 4.63 38.83
N ASP A 587 22.39 5.59 38.00
CA ASP A 587 23.55 6.46 38.23
C ASP A 587 23.28 7.59 39.26
N GLY A 588 22.04 7.72 39.74
CA GLY A 588 21.68 8.69 40.81
C GLY A 588 21.62 10.15 40.36
N LEU A 589 21.48 10.43 39.02
CA LEU A 589 21.37 11.81 38.51
C LEU A 589 20.11 12.52 39.04
N PRO A 590 20.21 13.86 39.34
CA PRO A 590 19.07 14.67 39.71
C PRO A 590 17.96 14.68 38.64
N TYR A 591 16.70 14.86 39.08
CA TYR A 591 15.55 14.80 38.18
C TYR A 591 15.61 15.85 37.05
N GLU A 592 15.96 17.10 37.37
CA GLU A 592 16.04 18.20 36.39
C GLU A 592 17.11 17.93 35.33
N GLU A 593 18.26 17.40 35.74
CA GLU A 593 19.34 17.04 34.80
C GLU A 593 18.93 15.86 33.89
N ARG A 594 18.20 14.89 34.43
CA ARG A 594 17.67 13.79 33.63
C ARG A 594 16.71 14.30 32.53
N ILE A 595 15.78 15.21 32.88
CA ILE A 595 14.83 15.76 31.91
C ILE A 595 15.55 16.53 30.80
N SER A 596 16.54 17.38 31.15
CA SER A 596 17.33 18.11 30.17
C SER A 596 18.05 17.17 29.18
N LYS A 597 18.70 16.11 29.72
CA LYS A 597 19.36 15.11 28.86
C LYS A 597 18.39 14.32 27.98
N LEU A 598 17.16 14.05 28.44
CA LEU A 598 16.15 13.36 27.67
C LEU A 598 15.60 14.21 26.49
N GLU A 599 15.62 15.54 26.60
CA GLU A 599 15.19 16.42 25.53
C GLU A 599 16.16 16.42 24.35
N GLU A 600 17.44 16.12 24.59
CA GLU A 600 18.48 16.05 23.56
C GLU A 600 18.48 14.71 22.79
N LEU A 601 17.78 13.68 23.28
CA LEU A 601 17.78 12.35 22.66
C LEU A 601 16.93 12.32 21.38
N GLU A 602 17.48 11.67 20.39
CA GLU A 602 16.82 11.40 19.11
C GLU A 602 16.61 9.89 18.92
N TYR A 603 15.76 9.51 17.95
CA TYR A 603 15.66 8.10 17.55
C TYR A 603 16.99 7.62 16.92
N PRO A 604 17.26 6.30 16.87
CA PRO A 604 18.52 5.77 16.36
C PRO A 604 18.82 6.19 14.92
N LYS A 605 19.96 6.82 14.72
CA LYS A 605 20.44 7.31 13.41
C LYS A 605 21.85 6.77 13.14
N PRO A 606 21.99 5.48 12.81
CA PRO A 606 23.31 4.92 12.48
C PRO A 606 23.92 5.65 11.28
N ASN A 607 25.24 5.76 11.26
CA ASN A 607 26.03 6.42 10.22
C ASN A 607 25.61 7.88 9.91
N ARG A 608 24.94 8.55 10.86
CA ARG A 608 24.36 9.88 10.63
C ARG A 608 25.39 10.89 10.10
N ASP A 609 26.60 10.90 10.62
CA ASP A 609 27.63 11.88 10.25
C ASP A 609 28.13 11.62 8.82
N PHE A 610 28.33 10.35 8.45
CA PHE A 610 28.63 9.98 7.06
C PHE A 610 27.51 10.40 6.13
N ILE A 611 26.27 10.06 6.47
CA ILE A 611 25.10 10.35 5.62
C ILE A 611 24.88 11.86 5.46
N TYR A 612 24.96 12.63 6.55
CA TYR A 612 24.80 14.09 6.46
C TYR A 612 25.94 14.77 5.72
N ASN A 613 27.21 14.37 5.94
CA ASN A 613 28.35 14.97 5.27
C ASN A 613 28.30 14.68 3.76
N THR A 614 28.14 13.42 3.37
CA THR A 614 28.04 13.03 1.96
C THR A 614 26.83 13.65 1.26
N PHE A 615 25.71 13.81 1.98
CA PHE A 615 24.53 14.49 1.45
C PHE A 615 24.75 16.00 1.28
N ASN A 616 25.41 16.66 2.21
CA ASN A 616 25.74 18.08 2.08
C ASN A 616 26.67 18.33 0.89
N ASP A 617 27.68 17.49 0.71
CA ASP A 617 28.57 17.56 -0.45
C ASP A 617 27.81 17.34 -1.75
N PHE A 618 26.91 16.34 -1.76
CA PHE A 618 26.02 16.06 -2.87
C PHE A 618 25.09 17.25 -3.19
N ALA A 619 24.45 17.83 -2.18
CA ALA A 619 23.55 18.97 -2.33
C ALA A 619 24.29 20.23 -2.82
N ALA A 620 25.53 20.46 -2.34
CA ALA A 620 26.36 21.56 -2.80
C ALA A 620 26.73 21.42 -4.29
N ALA A 621 27.01 20.19 -4.75
CA ALA A 621 27.28 19.88 -6.16
C ALA A 621 26.00 19.89 -7.02
N HIS A 622 24.82 19.72 -6.39
CA HIS A 622 23.52 19.54 -7.06
C HIS A 622 22.45 20.49 -6.52
N PRO A 623 22.45 21.78 -6.92
CA PRO A 623 21.48 22.77 -6.45
C PRO A 623 20.01 22.41 -6.70
N TRP A 624 19.75 21.45 -7.57
CA TRP A 624 18.42 20.93 -7.85
C TRP A 624 17.80 20.12 -6.68
N VAL A 625 18.59 19.63 -5.74
CA VAL A 625 18.10 18.95 -4.53
C VAL A 625 17.16 19.87 -3.74
N GLY A 626 17.44 21.20 -3.79
CA GLY A 626 16.54 22.20 -3.24
C GLY A 626 16.35 22.06 -1.74
N GLN A 627 15.12 21.86 -1.31
CA GLN A 627 14.75 21.69 0.10
C GLN A 627 14.62 20.21 0.52
N GLU A 628 14.97 19.27 -0.36
CA GLU A 628 15.02 17.85 0.00
C GLU A 628 15.98 17.67 1.17
N ASN A 629 15.59 16.86 2.14
CA ASN A 629 16.41 16.58 3.31
C ASN A 629 16.54 15.06 3.47
N ILE A 630 17.73 14.63 3.84
CA ILE A 630 17.98 13.24 4.15
C ILE A 630 17.71 12.97 5.62
N ARG A 631 17.17 11.81 5.93
CA ARG A 631 16.77 11.47 7.30
C ARG A 631 17.24 10.07 7.66
N PRO A 632 18.46 9.95 8.22
CA PRO A 632 18.96 8.66 8.67
C PRO A 632 18.01 8.01 9.68
N LYS A 633 17.70 6.75 9.46
CA LYS A 633 16.82 5.93 10.29
C LYS A 633 17.24 4.46 10.24
N SER A 634 16.78 3.65 11.17
CA SER A 634 17.17 2.25 11.25
C SER A 634 16.00 1.37 11.74
N ILE A 635 15.05 1.10 10.88
CA ILE A 635 13.91 0.23 11.20
C ILE A 635 14.21 -1.18 10.64
N ALA A 636 14.38 -1.30 9.33
CA ALA A 636 14.73 -2.56 8.68
C ALA A 636 16.12 -3.04 9.12
N ARG A 637 17.08 -2.12 9.26
CA ARG A 637 18.40 -2.44 9.82
C ARG A 637 18.30 -3.05 11.20
N GLU A 638 17.57 -2.42 12.13
CA GLU A 638 17.43 -2.93 13.50
C GLU A 638 16.73 -4.29 13.53
N MET A 639 15.72 -4.50 12.69
CA MET A 639 15.06 -5.79 12.55
C MET A 639 16.04 -6.88 12.10
N PHE A 640 16.87 -6.58 11.11
CA PHE A 640 17.85 -7.51 10.57
C PHE A 640 18.96 -7.80 11.56
N GLU A 641 19.58 -6.78 12.17
CA GLU A 641 20.67 -6.91 13.13
C GLU A 641 20.25 -7.68 14.40
N ASN A 642 19.01 -7.50 14.82
CA ASN A 642 18.48 -8.11 16.04
C ASN A 642 17.65 -9.39 15.79
N PHE A 643 17.62 -9.90 14.56
CA PHE A 643 16.85 -11.10 14.18
C PHE A 643 15.36 -11.01 14.54
N ARG A 644 14.78 -9.80 14.38
CA ARG A 644 13.40 -9.55 14.72
C ARG A 644 12.49 -10.01 13.59
N SER A 645 11.50 -10.83 13.94
CA SER A 645 10.37 -11.04 13.02
C SER A 645 9.48 -9.80 12.96
N PHE A 646 8.61 -9.74 11.98
CA PHE A 646 7.60 -8.68 11.88
C PHE A 646 6.75 -8.55 13.16
N ALA A 647 6.35 -9.69 13.73
CA ALA A 647 5.55 -9.72 14.95
C ALA A 647 6.34 -9.28 16.20
N ASP A 648 7.61 -9.66 16.30
CA ASP A 648 8.45 -9.26 17.44
C ASP A 648 8.68 -7.76 17.45
N TYR A 649 8.96 -7.15 16.28
CA TYR A 649 9.17 -5.72 16.19
C TYR A 649 7.92 -4.91 16.56
N ILE A 650 6.75 -5.38 16.11
CA ILE A 650 5.47 -4.79 16.51
C ILE A 650 5.27 -4.86 18.02
N HIS A 651 5.57 -5.99 18.62
CA HIS A 651 5.44 -6.17 20.07
C HIS A 651 6.40 -5.26 20.85
N ASP A 652 7.67 -5.21 20.46
CA ASP A 652 8.72 -4.49 21.17
C ASP A 652 8.56 -2.96 21.17
N TYR A 653 7.89 -2.44 20.13
CA TYR A 653 7.63 -1.01 19.97
C TYR A 653 6.15 -0.63 20.14
N ASP A 654 5.32 -1.56 20.62
CA ASP A 654 3.87 -1.35 20.79
C ASP A 654 3.22 -0.73 19.53
N LEU A 655 3.53 -1.33 18.37
CA LEU A 655 3.07 -0.88 17.06
C LEU A 655 1.79 -1.61 16.60
N HIS A 656 1.03 -2.22 17.51
CA HIS A 656 -0.12 -3.06 17.18
C HIS A 656 -1.10 -2.38 16.22
N ARG A 657 -1.38 -1.08 16.42
CA ARG A 657 -2.29 -0.31 15.55
C ARG A 657 -1.64 0.29 14.31
N ALA A 658 -0.34 0.07 14.12
CA ALA A 658 0.47 0.62 13.02
C ALA A 658 1.18 -0.46 12.18
N GLU A 659 0.74 -1.73 12.26
CA GLU A 659 1.31 -2.86 11.51
C GLU A 659 1.42 -2.58 10.01
N GLY A 660 0.38 -1.99 9.41
CA GLY A 660 0.40 -1.64 7.99
C GLY A 660 1.35 -0.48 7.64
N VAL A 661 1.77 0.35 8.62
CA VAL A 661 2.81 1.38 8.41
C VAL A 661 4.17 0.72 8.33
N LEU A 662 4.46 -0.23 9.24
CA LEU A 662 5.69 -1.02 9.20
C LEU A 662 5.79 -1.83 7.89
N LEU A 663 4.72 -2.52 7.50
CA LEU A 663 4.71 -3.30 6.25
C LEU A 663 5.01 -2.42 5.02
N ARG A 664 4.42 -1.23 4.95
CA ARG A 664 4.69 -0.28 3.85
C ARG A 664 6.14 0.21 3.85
N HIS A 665 6.67 0.55 5.02
CA HIS A 665 8.06 0.99 5.13
C HIS A 665 9.02 -0.11 4.65
N LEU A 666 8.87 -1.34 5.14
CA LEU A 666 9.69 -2.49 4.71
C LEU A 666 9.55 -2.78 3.21
N SER A 667 8.33 -2.65 2.66
CA SER A 667 8.10 -2.78 1.22
C SER A 667 8.82 -1.69 0.42
N SER A 668 8.86 -0.46 0.93
CA SER A 668 9.59 0.63 0.28
C SER A 668 11.11 0.43 0.36
N VAL A 669 11.63 -0.05 1.50
CA VAL A 669 13.05 -0.41 1.65
C VAL A 669 13.43 -1.51 0.67
N TYR A 670 12.62 -2.58 0.59
CA TYR A 670 12.83 -3.67 -0.36
C TYR A 670 12.91 -3.17 -1.80
N LYS A 671 12.01 -2.29 -2.21
CA LYS A 671 12.01 -1.73 -3.56
C LYS A 671 13.27 -0.92 -3.86
N VAL A 672 13.67 -0.05 -2.94
CA VAL A 672 14.90 0.74 -3.12
C VAL A 672 16.11 -0.20 -3.22
N LEU A 673 16.19 -1.21 -2.35
CA LEU A 673 17.28 -2.19 -2.36
C LEU A 673 17.29 -3.01 -3.67
N ALA A 674 16.13 -3.49 -4.10
CA ALA A 674 16.01 -4.33 -5.29
C ALA A 674 16.21 -3.55 -6.60
N GLN A 675 15.70 -2.31 -6.68
CA GLN A 675 15.58 -1.56 -7.92
C GLN A 675 16.59 -0.42 -8.09
N THR A 676 17.07 0.18 -6.98
CA THR A 676 17.96 1.35 -7.04
C THR A 676 19.42 0.98 -6.78
N VAL A 677 19.68 -0.02 -5.93
CA VAL A 677 21.04 -0.48 -5.67
C VAL A 677 21.57 -1.25 -6.89
N PRO A 678 22.69 -0.82 -7.51
CA PRO A 678 23.24 -1.50 -8.68
C PRO A 678 23.66 -2.95 -8.35
N GLU A 679 23.50 -3.87 -9.28
CA GLU A 679 23.91 -5.27 -9.11
C GLU A 679 25.38 -5.43 -8.72
N ALA A 680 26.26 -4.57 -9.25
CA ALA A 680 27.68 -4.56 -8.89
C ALA A 680 27.95 -4.21 -7.41
N ALA A 681 27.02 -3.54 -6.73
CA ALA A 681 27.08 -3.18 -5.32
C ALA A 681 26.38 -4.21 -4.42
N LYS A 682 25.68 -5.20 -4.98
CA LYS A 682 24.98 -6.26 -4.25
C LYS A 682 25.93 -7.41 -3.93
N THR A 683 26.65 -7.30 -2.82
CA THR A 683 27.40 -8.43 -2.27
C THR A 683 26.47 -9.58 -1.84
N GLU A 684 26.99 -10.77 -1.59
CA GLU A 684 26.20 -11.91 -1.11
C GLU A 684 25.37 -11.57 0.12
N SER A 685 25.92 -10.81 1.07
CA SER A 685 25.21 -10.36 2.28
C SER A 685 24.08 -9.40 1.96
N VAL A 686 24.24 -8.50 0.97
CA VAL A 686 23.17 -7.60 0.52
C VAL A 686 22.05 -8.40 -0.16
N GLN A 687 22.41 -9.37 -1.00
CA GLN A 687 21.43 -10.24 -1.66
C GLN A 687 20.66 -11.12 -0.66
N GLU A 688 21.31 -11.56 0.40
CA GLU A 688 20.65 -12.29 1.49
C GLU A 688 19.64 -11.39 2.23
N MET A 689 20.02 -10.16 2.51
CA MET A 689 19.16 -9.18 3.14
C MET A 689 17.95 -8.82 2.27
N GLU A 690 18.15 -8.74 0.95
CA GLU A 690 17.04 -8.58 -0.03
C GLU A 690 16.09 -9.78 0.02
N ALA A 691 16.61 -11.00 0.03
CA ALA A 691 15.80 -12.23 0.15
C ALA A 691 15.06 -12.32 1.49
N TRP A 692 15.69 -11.89 2.58
CA TRP A 692 15.06 -11.83 3.91
C TRP A 692 13.89 -10.85 3.93
N LEU A 693 14.05 -9.62 3.38
CA LEU A 693 12.96 -8.65 3.27
C LEU A 693 11.81 -9.19 2.41
N ALA A 694 12.11 -9.80 1.27
CA ALA A 694 11.11 -10.42 0.41
C ALA A 694 10.34 -11.52 1.17
N GLY A 695 11.03 -12.35 1.94
CA GLY A 695 10.43 -13.41 2.76
C GLY A 695 9.48 -12.87 3.82
N ILE A 696 9.87 -11.81 4.55
CA ILE A 696 8.99 -11.13 5.53
C ILE A 696 7.73 -10.59 4.85
N LEU A 697 7.89 -9.89 3.72
CA LEU A 697 6.78 -9.28 3.01
C LEU A 697 5.77 -10.33 2.52
N ARG A 698 6.25 -11.43 1.92
CA ARG A 698 5.39 -12.53 1.45
C ARG A 698 4.73 -13.28 2.61
N GLY A 699 5.46 -13.53 3.68
CA GLY A 699 4.93 -14.20 4.87
C GLY A 699 3.84 -13.39 5.58
N THR A 700 3.81 -12.06 5.36
CA THR A 700 2.82 -11.18 5.97
C THR A 700 1.55 -11.06 5.13
N ASP A 701 1.65 -11.00 3.79
CA ASP A 701 0.49 -10.85 2.89
C ASP A 701 0.75 -11.34 1.45
N SER A 702 0.23 -12.52 1.10
CA SER A 702 0.25 -13.08 -0.27
C SER A 702 -1.16 -13.23 -0.88
N SER A 703 -2.19 -12.71 -0.21
CA SER A 703 -3.60 -13.03 -0.47
C SER A 703 -4.07 -12.85 -1.92
N LEU A 704 -3.45 -11.95 -2.67
CA LEU A 704 -3.84 -11.62 -4.05
C LEU A 704 -3.36 -12.62 -5.09
N LEU A 705 -2.12 -13.08 -4.96
CA LEU A 705 -1.56 -14.10 -5.85
C LEU A 705 -2.33 -15.42 -5.70
N ASP A 706 -2.65 -15.76 -4.45
CA ASP A 706 -3.40 -16.98 -4.12
C ASP A 706 -4.82 -16.94 -4.70
N GLU A 707 -5.49 -15.78 -4.67
CA GLU A 707 -6.84 -15.63 -5.22
C GLU A 707 -6.84 -15.71 -6.76
N TRP A 708 -5.83 -15.13 -7.42
CA TRP A 708 -5.69 -15.23 -8.87
C TRP A 708 -5.38 -16.67 -9.32
N GLU A 709 -4.48 -17.38 -8.63
CA GLU A 709 -4.18 -18.80 -8.92
C GLU A 709 -5.43 -19.68 -8.80
N ARG A 710 -6.30 -19.42 -7.82
CA ARG A 710 -7.60 -20.10 -7.68
C ARG A 710 -8.54 -19.84 -8.85
N LEU A 711 -8.58 -18.61 -9.37
CA LEU A 711 -9.43 -18.29 -10.52
C LEU A 711 -8.96 -18.98 -11.80
N ARG A 712 -7.71 -19.41 -11.87
CA ARG A 712 -7.17 -20.19 -12.99
C ARG A 712 -7.41 -21.71 -12.85
N ASP A 713 -7.78 -22.19 -11.68
CA ASP A 713 -8.07 -23.62 -11.48
C ASP A 713 -9.40 -23.99 -12.15
N PRO A 714 -9.38 -24.87 -13.19
CA PRO A 714 -10.58 -25.27 -13.91
C PRO A 714 -11.63 -25.98 -13.07
N ASN A 715 -11.21 -26.53 -11.92
CA ASN A 715 -12.09 -27.24 -10.99
C ASN A 715 -12.66 -26.33 -9.88
N TRP A 716 -12.24 -25.05 -9.85
CA TRP A 716 -12.74 -24.12 -8.85
C TRP A 716 -14.18 -23.68 -9.13
N LYS A 717 -15.05 -23.85 -8.15
CA LYS A 717 -16.44 -23.36 -8.22
C LYS A 717 -16.62 -22.18 -7.27
N PRO A 718 -17.30 -21.08 -7.68
CA PRO A 718 -17.49 -19.89 -6.85
C PRO A 718 -18.17 -20.14 -5.49
N THR A 719 -18.81 -21.28 -5.31
CA THR A 719 -19.47 -21.71 -4.07
C THR A 719 -18.56 -22.50 -3.13
N GLU A 720 -17.41 -22.95 -3.58
CA GLU A 720 -16.42 -23.64 -2.73
C GLU A 720 -15.41 -22.63 -2.19
N GLU A 721 -15.81 -21.89 -1.17
CA GLU A 721 -14.89 -21.09 -0.38
C GLU A 721 -14.01 -22.02 0.47
N LYS A 722 -12.90 -22.51 -0.09
CA LYS A 722 -11.83 -23.03 0.75
C LYS A 722 -11.23 -21.88 1.55
N PRO A 723 -10.95 -22.05 2.84
CA PRO A 723 -10.27 -21.04 3.64
C PRO A 723 -8.99 -20.59 2.93
N ALA A 724 -8.66 -19.31 2.99
CA ALA A 724 -7.40 -18.80 2.46
C ALA A 724 -6.27 -19.59 3.11
N GLU A 725 -5.56 -20.41 2.33
CA GLU A 725 -4.35 -21.08 2.79
C GLU A 725 -3.34 -20.01 3.16
N ALA A 726 -2.57 -20.25 4.22
CA ALA A 726 -1.48 -19.35 4.57
C ALA A 726 -0.52 -19.26 3.38
N PRO A 727 0.11 -18.08 3.15
CA PRO A 727 1.09 -17.94 2.08
C PRO A 727 2.13 -19.04 2.19
N ASP A 728 2.37 -19.75 1.09
CA ASP A 728 3.37 -20.79 1.05
C ASP A 728 4.77 -20.17 1.01
N ILE A 729 5.31 -19.88 2.20
CA ILE A 729 6.67 -19.35 2.38
C ILE A 729 7.76 -20.31 1.88
N THR A 730 7.43 -21.60 1.69
CA THR A 730 8.41 -22.62 1.27
C THR A 730 8.60 -22.63 -0.26
N ARG A 731 7.77 -21.91 -1.02
CA ARG A 731 7.78 -21.91 -2.49
C ARG A 731 9.07 -21.34 -3.08
N ASN A 732 9.62 -20.28 -2.49
CA ASN A 732 10.90 -19.71 -2.88
C ASN A 732 12.01 -20.19 -1.93
N LYS A 733 12.80 -21.16 -2.39
CA LYS A 733 13.86 -21.79 -1.56
C LYS A 733 14.86 -20.77 -1.00
N ARG A 734 15.23 -19.74 -1.77
CA ARG A 734 16.20 -18.72 -1.34
C ARG A 734 15.64 -17.84 -0.20
N GLU A 735 14.42 -17.35 -0.37
CA GLU A 735 13.76 -16.56 0.65
C GLU A 735 13.47 -17.37 1.91
N PHE A 736 13.04 -18.62 1.74
CA PHE A 736 12.78 -19.52 2.86
C PHE A 736 14.06 -19.86 3.63
N THR A 737 15.17 -20.04 2.92
CA THR A 737 16.50 -20.23 3.56
C THR A 737 16.90 -19.01 4.40
N ALA A 738 16.69 -17.80 3.90
CA ALA A 738 17.00 -16.59 4.64
C ALA A 738 16.13 -16.46 5.92
N LEU A 739 14.86 -16.86 5.86
CA LEU A 739 13.98 -16.92 7.02
C LEU A 739 14.41 -17.99 8.03
N ILE A 740 14.80 -19.20 7.56
CA ILE A 740 15.34 -20.27 8.41
C ILE A 740 16.55 -19.75 9.20
N ARG A 741 17.48 -19.09 8.52
CA ARG A 741 18.67 -18.54 9.17
C ARG A 741 18.33 -17.49 10.21
N THR A 742 17.35 -16.65 9.95
CA THR A 742 16.86 -15.68 10.92
C THR A 742 16.36 -16.37 12.20
N GLU A 743 15.59 -17.45 12.08
CA GLU A 743 15.10 -18.20 13.24
C GLU A 743 16.24 -18.93 13.98
N ILE A 744 17.25 -19.45 13.26
CA ILE A 744 18.45 -20.05 13.88
C ILE A 744 19.19 -18.99 14.74
N PHE A 745 19.43 -17.80 14.19
CA PHE A 745 20.13 -16.74 14.94
C PHE A 745 19.27 -16.14 16.05
N ARG A 746 17.95 -16.19 15.94
CA ARG A 746 17.02 -15.87 17.03
C ARG A 746 17.19 -16.81 18.22
N PHE A 747 17.48 -18.10 17.97
CA PHE A 747 17.83 -19.07 19.01
C PHE A 747 19.26 -18.87 19.50
N LEU A 748 20.23 -18.65 18.62
CA LEU A 748 21.64 -18.51 18.95
C LEU A 748 21.98 -17.30 19.80
N ARG A 749 21.28 -16.18 19.59
CA ARG A 749 21.57 -14.92 20.31
C ARG A 749 21.40 -15.03 21.82
N PRO A 750 20.28 -15.49 22.36
CA PRO A 750 20.16 -15.71 23.79
C PRO A 750 21.12 -16.79 24.30
N LEU A 751 21.41 -17.82 23.50
CA LEU A 751 22.36 -18.87 23.86
C LEU A 751 23.77 -18.27 24.03
N ALA A 752 24.23 -17.45 23.09
CA ALA A 752 25.51 -16.74 23.18
C ALA A 752 25.59 -15.76 24.37
N MET A 753 24.44 -15.28 24.85
CA MET A 753 24.30 -14.47 26.06
C MET A 753 24.09 -15.30 27.32
N GLN A 754 24.34 -16.61 27.27
CA GLN A 754 24.19 -17.55 28.35
C GLN A 754 22.79 -17.61 28.99
N ASN A 755 21.76 -17.42 28.18
CA ASN A 755 20.34 -17.46 28.56
C ASN A 755 19.59 -18.63 27.87
N PRO A 756 19.81 -19.88 28.29
CA PRO A 756 19.23 -21.05 27.65
C PRO A 756 17.70 -21.09 27.73
N ASP A 757 17.10 -20.56 28.78
CA ASP A 757 15.65 -20.49 28.93
C ASP A 757 15.00 -19.63 27.83
N ILE A 758 15.60 -18.48 27.51
CA ILE A 758 15.13 -17.58 26.45
C ILE A 758 15.39 -18.22 25.08
N ALA A 759 16.52 -18.94 24.91
CA ALA A 759 16.82 -19.64 23.68
C ALA A 759 15.78 -20.73 23.38
N LEU A 760 15.42 -21.56 24.33
CA LEU A 760 14.38 -22.58 24.18
C LEU A 760 12.99 -21.97 23.94
N ALA A 761 12.67 -20.86 24.63
CA ALA A 761 11.43 -20.12 24.43
C ALA A 761 11.32 -19.59 22.98
N ALA A 762 12.43 -19.23 22.34
CA ALA A 762 12.45 -18.76 20.96
C ALA A 762 12.03 -19.86 19.97
N LEU A 763 12.34 -21.12 20.24
CA LEU A 763 11.92 -22.28 19.42
C LEU A 763 10.49 -22.77 19.76
N GLY A 764 9.98 -22.45 20.93
CA GLY A 764 8.66 -22.89 21.38
C GLY A 764 8.48 -24.41 21.34
N ALA A 765 7.48 -24.89 20.58
CA ALA A 765 7.23 -26.33 20.45
C ALA A 765 8.39 -27.10 19.79
N GLY A 766 9.24 -26.43 19.01
CA GLY A 766 10.42 -27.03 18.39
C GLY A 766 11.55 -27.37 19.37
N ALA A 767 11.48 -26.90 20.62
CA ALA A 767 12.38 -27.26 21.71
C ALA A 767 11.91 -28.50 22.50
N ALA A 768 10.88 -29.23 22.04
CA ALA A 768 10.35 -30.38 22.75
C ALA A 768 11.42 -31.45 23.00
N GLY A 769 11.57 -31.86 24.26
CA GLY A 769 12.59 -32.81 24.69
C GLY A 769 13.89 -32.18 25.19
N TRP A 770 14.05 -30.87 25.10
CA TRP A 770 15.20 -30.13 25.60
C TRP A 770 14.87 -29.36 26.89
N THR A 771 15.82 -29.35 27.83
CA THR A 771 15.72 -28.56 29.08
C THR A 771 16.80 -27.49 29.10
N ALA A 772 16.55 -26.41 29.83
CA ALA A 772 17.52 -25.32 30.00
C ALA A 772 18.85 -25.84 30.64
N ASP A 773 18.76 -26.82 31.55
CA ASP A 773 19.94 -27.39 32.19
C ASP A 773 20.80 -28.24 31.22
N GLN A 774 20.15 -29.00 30.31
CA GLN A 774 20.89 -29.71 29.25
C GLN A 774 21.59 -28.73 28.32
N LEU A 775 20.89 -27.66 27.91
CA LEU A 775 21.46 -26.65 27.03
C LEU A 775 22.60 -25.88 27.72
N ARG A 776 22.48 -25.63 29.02
CA ARG A 776 23.52 -25.01 29.82
C ARG A 776 24.75 -25.89 29.92
N ALA A 777 24.58 -27.19 30.18
CA ALA A 777 25.70 -28.14 30.26
C ALA A 777 26.48 -28.20 28.93
N LEU A 778 25.81 -28.23 27.79
CA LEU A 778 26.46 -28.21 26.47
C LEU A 778 27.15 -26.88 26.19
N LEU A 779 26.54 -25.75 26.62
CA LEU A 779 27.17 -24.45 26.49
C LEU A 779 28.43 -24.32 27.36
N ASP A 780 28.40 -24.86 28.59
CA ASP A 780 29.56 -24.91 29.46
C ASP A 780 30.68 -25.78 28.88
N GLU A 781 30.31 -26.89 28.24
CA GLU A 781 31.26 -27.76 27.49
C GLU A 781 31.89 -26.98 26.30
N TYR A 782 31.09 -26.26 25.53
CA TYR A 782 31.60 -25.40 24.46
C TYR A 782 32.55 -24.33 25.00
N LEU A 783 32.16 -23.60 26.05
CA LEU A 783 32.92 -22.50 26.65
C LEU A 783 34.19 -22.97 27.39
N ALA A 784 34.33 -24.27 27.66
CA ALA A 784 35.57 -24.83 28.18
C ALA A 784 36.71 -24.83 27.13
N GLY A 785 36.39 -24.84 25.84
CA GLY A 785 37.33 -24.79 24.74
C GLY A 785 37.34 -23.50 23.92
N HIS A 786 36.31 -22.66 24.07
CA HIS A 786 36.08 -21.46 23.25
C HIS A 786 35.73 -20.27 24.13
N GLU A 787 36.19 -19.05 23.76
CA GLU A 787 35.91 -17.84 24.53
C GLU A 787 34.41 -17.49 24.50
N ARG A 788 33.79 -17.55 23.31
CA ARG A 788 32.36 -17.18 23.08
C ARG A 788 31.87 -17.64 21.72
N ILE A 789 30.53 -17.66 21.57
CA ILE A 789 29.90 -17.80 20.25
C ILE A 789 29.85 -16.40 19.60
N ARG A 790 30.38 -16.25 18.38
CA ARG A 790 30.31 -15.02 17.58
C ARG A 790 28.94 -14.90 16.93
N LEU A 791 28.45 -13.65 16.84
CA LEU A 791 27.18 -13.30 16.21
C LEU A 791 27.33 -12.18 15.16
N ASP A 792 28.58 -11.87 14.80
CA ASP A 792 28.91 -10.84 13.82
C ASP A 792 28.56 -11.26 12.38
N ASN A 793 28.87 -10.39 11.42
CA ASN A 793 28.54 -10.64 10.03
C ASN A 793 29.25 -11.86 9.44
N GLU A 794 30.45 -12.21 9.95
CA GLU A 794 31.14 -13.42 9.54
C GLU A 794 30.39 -14.67 10.00
N ALA A 795 29.98 -14.72 11.28
CA ALA A 795 29.18 -15.81 11.80
C ALA A 795 27.84 -15.98 11.06
N ARG A 796 27.33 -14.90 10.51
CA ARG A 796 26.08 -14.86 9.73
C ARG A 796 26.25 -15.25 8.27
N ASN A 797 27.47 -15.46 7.77
CA ASN A 797 27.67 -15.82 6.38
C ASN A 797 26.99 -17.16 6.05
N GLY A 798 26.30 -17.22 4.90
CA GLY A 798 25.57 -18.39 4.42
C GLY A 798 26.41 -19.66 4.30
N ARG A 799 27.72 -19.51 4.12
CA ARG A 799 28.66 -20.61 4.04
C ARG A 799 28.76 -21.50 5.30
N HIS A 800 28.29 -20.98 6.45
CA HIS A 800 28.25 -21.67 7.73
C HIS A 800 26.93 -22.38 8.02
N THR A 801 25.95 -22.29 7.09
CA THR A 801 24.66 -22.96 7.19
C THR A 801 24.51 -24.00 6.09
N TYR A 802 24.43 -25.25 6.45
CA TYR A 802 24.29 -26.37 5.52
C TYR A 802 22.87 -26.88 5.52
N LEU A 803 22.22 -26.89 4.32
CA LEU A 803 20.85 -27.33 4.14
C LEU A 803 20.83 -28.63 3.32
N LYS A 804 20.12 -29.63 3.83
CA LYS A 804 19.83 -30.89 3.13
C LYS A 804 18.32 -31.05 3.00
N PRO A 805 17.72 -30.60 1.84
CA PRO A 805 16.30 -30.79 1.61
C PRO A 805 15.93 -32.27 1.50
N ASP A 806 14.85 -32.66 2.18
CA ASP A 806 14.14 -33.90 1.98
C ASP A 806 12.68 -33.61 1.65
N ASP A 807 12.45 -33.31 0.38
CA ASP A 807 11.12 -32.96 -0.11
C ASP A 807 10.13 -34.14 -0.02
N SER A 808 10.65 -35.41 0.01
CA SER A 808 9.82 -36.63 0.15
C SER A 808 9.15 -36.74 1.51
N ASN A 809 9.88 -36.37 2.58
CA ASN A 809 9.38 -36.34 3.96
C ASN A 809 8.85 -34.97 4.37
N GLN A 810 8.87 -33.97 3.46
CA GLN A 810 8.50 -32.57 3.75
C GLN A 810 9.27 -31.98 4.93
N THR A 811 10.55 -32.31 5.03
CA THR A 811 11.46 -31.81 6.06
C THR A 811 12.77 -31.41 5.45
N TRP A 812 13.41 -30.38 6.01
CA TRP A 812 14.78 -30.04 5.66
C TRP A 812 15.67 -30.24 6.87
N HIS A 813 16.83 -30.83 6.68
CA HIS A 813 17.86 -30.91 7.72
C HIS A 813 18.79 -29.69 7.58
N VAL A 814 19.04 -29.01 8.68
CA VAL A 814 19.85 -27.79 8.69
C VAL A 814 20.90 -27.88 9.77
N SER A 815 22.15 -27.68 9.38
CA SER A 815 23.29 -27.64 10.32
C SER A 815 23.92 -26.25 10.28
N GLN A 816 24.01 -25.57 11.42
CA GLN A 816 24.66 -24.29 11.58
C GLN A 816 25.96 -24.47 12.36
N VAL A 817 27.07 -24.11 11.75
CA VAL A 817 28.37 -24.10 12.43
C VAL A 817 28.45 -22.94 13.40
N LEU A 818 28.90 -23.16 14.61
CA LEU A 818 29.18 -22.12 15.59
C LEU A 818 30.57 -21.51 15.31
N ILE A 819 30.58 -20.21 15.15
CA ILE A 819 31.80 -19.46 14.88
C ILE A 819 32.36 -18.93 16.18
N ASP A 820 33.64 -19.17 16.43
CA ASP A 820 34.36 -18.76 17.61
C ASP A 820 35.46 -17.74 17.29
N PRO A 821 35.99 -16.98 18.27
CA PRO A 821 37.08 -16.05 18.07
C PRO A 821 38.42 -16.72 17.71
N GLU A 822 38.58 -17.99 18.09
CA GLU A 822 39.78 -18.82 17.87
C GLU A 822 39.83 -19.39 16.45
N GLU A 823 38.73 -19.26 15.67
CA GLU A 823 38.57 -19.76 14.30
C GLU A 823 38.65 -21.29 14.19
N LEU A 824 38.39 -22.03 15.28
CA LEU A 824 38.32 -23.47 15.28
C LEU A 824 37.10 -23.99 14.54
N ASN A 825 35.93 -23.35 14.78
CA ASN A 825 34.64 -23.59 14.11
C ASN A 825 34.25 -25.08 14.08
N ASP A 826 34.54 -25.80 15.17
CA ASP A 826 34.43 -27.26 15.30
C ASP A 826 33.14 -27.69 16.00
N TRP A 827 32.20 -26.79 16.30
CA TRP A 827 30.88 -27.07 16.84
C TRP A 827 29.78 -26.69 15.88
N GLN A 828 28.66 -27.42 15.93
CA GLN A 828 27.45 -27.14 15.14
C GLN A 828 26.18 -27.35 15.95
N ILE A 829 25.11 -26.72 15.46
CA ILE A 829 23.75 -26.97 15.90
C ILE A 829 22.97 -27.55 14.73
N GLU A 830 22.20 -28.59 14.98
CA GLU A 830 21.38 -29.27 13.97
C GLU A 830 19.91 -29.10 14.23
N PHE A 831 19.18 -28.75 13.20
CA PHE A 831 17.73 -28.56 13.21
C PHE A 831 17.06 -29.41 12.13
N SER A 832 15.83 -29.81 12.40
CA SER A 832 14.88 -30.23 11.37
C SER A 832 13.86 -29.11 11.14
N VAL A 833 13.59 -28.80 9.89
CA VAL A 833 12.58 -27.81 9.50
C VAL A 833 11.37 -28.54 8.94
N ASP A 834 10.23 -28.46 9.62
CA ASP A 834 8.96 -29.03 9.16
C ASP A 834 8.27 -28.07 8.18
N LEU A 835 8.19 -28.46 6.91
CA LEU A 835 7.61 -27.65 5.84
C LEU A 835 6.10 -27.53 5.95
N ARG A 836 5.39 -28.54 6.52
CA ARG A 836 3.93 -28.47 6.70
C ARG A 836 3.61 -27.44 7.76
N GLN A 837 4.26 -27.53 8.90
CA GLN A 837 4.05 -26.61 10.00
C GLN A 837 4.50 -25.19 9.63
N ALA A 838 5.59 -25.07 8.86
CA ALA A 838 6.03 -23.78 8.33
C ALA A 838 4.96 -23.10 7.42
N ARG A 839 4.28 -23.87 6.57
CA ARG A 839 3.15 -23.37 5.76
C ARG A 839 1.95 -22.98 6.61
N GLU A 840 1.65 -23.78 7.65
CA GLU A 840 0.54 -23.51 8.55
C GLU A 840 0.75 -22.25 9.40
N GLU A 841 1.99 -22.04 9.92
CA GLU A 841 2.33 -20.92 10.78
C GLU A 841 2.74 -19.66 10.01
N GLY A 842 3.10 -19.79 8.71
CA GLY A 842 3.62 -18.67 7.91
C GLY A 842 5.03 -18.21 8.34
N LYS A 843 5.79 -19.09 9.04
CA LYS A 843 7.18 -18.88 9.47
C LYS A 843 7.91 -20.22 9.52
N PRO A 844 9.24 -20.26 9.41
CA PRO A 844 9.99 -21.51 9.57
C PRO A 844 9.71 -22.15 10.93
N PHE A 845 9.46 -23.46 10.94
CA PHE A 845 9.29 -24.23 12.15
C PHE A 845 10.52 -25.12 12.35
N LEU A 846 11.39 -24.73 13.29
CA LEU A 846 12.65 -25.37 13.61
C LEU A 846 12.49 -26.31 14.79
N VAL A 847 12.90 -27.55 14.65
CA VAL A 847 13.00 -28.55 15.74
C VAL A 847 14.47 -28.75 16.04
N LEU A 848 14.91 -28.50 17.27
CA LEU A 848 16.28 -28.70 17.70
C LEU A 848 16.58 -30.20 17.80
N LEU A 849 17.58 -30.67 17.05
CA LEU A 849 17.98 -32.08 17.02
C LEU A 849 19.22 -32.33 17.87
N ASN A 850 20.26 -31.51 17.68
CA ASN A 850 21.55 -31.74 18.35
C ASN A 850 22.35 -30.44 18.48
N ILE A 851 23.23 -30.39 19.49
CA ILE A 851 24.29 -29.39 19.66
C ILE A 851 25.53 -30.13 20.06
N GLY A 852 26.62 -29.98 19.32
CA GLY A 852 27.87 -30.68 19.63
C GLY A 852 28.96 -30.45 18.61
N PRO A 853 30.10 -31.13 18.80
CA PRO A 853 31.24 -31.07 17.87
C PRO A 853 30.84 -31.51 16.45
N VAL A 854 31.43 -30.86 15.45
CA VAL A 854 31.28 -31.26 14.05
C VAL A 854 31.90 -32.66 13.89
N HIS A 855 31.06 -33.65 13.65
CA HIS A 855 31.55 -34.98 13.32
C HIS A 855 32.12 -34.99 11.89
N ALA A 856 33.41 -35.36 11.73
CA ALA A 856 33.96 -35.65 10.41
C ALA A 856 33.14 -36.79 9.78
N VAL A 857 32.46 -36.52 8.65
CA VAL A 857 31.69 -37.50 7.88
C VAL A 857 32.65 -38.45 7.14
#